data_8d9829955b5a6fe135616446b64ea9d0
#
_entry.id   8d9829955b5a6fe135616446b64ea9d0
#
_cell.length_a   1.000
_cell.length_b   1.000
_cell.length_c   1.000
_cell.angle_alpha   90.00
_cell.angle_beta   90.00
_cell.angle_gamma   90.00
#
_symmetry.space_group_name_H-M   'P 1'
#
loop_
_entity.id
_entity.type
_entity.pdbx_description
1 polymer ?
#
loop_
_entity_poly.entity_id
_entity_poly.type
_entity_poly.pdbx_seq_one_letter_code
_entity_poly.pdbx_strand_id
1 'polypeptide(L)'
;MKEYDEGVSFLTIALIYVGTIVGAGFASGREIWQFFGVFGDSGKYGIILVGVLFIIVSLMTTLITRFLRTTDIGRVVFPSDSSKLWNVTGYFMAIMLFTILVFTSSAGGALMHQQLGLPRFIGSAIVVILTCMTVFGGLKRIGHIFNRIIPVLIIVMVLACLMVIFKDLPAGTVQQEPVLSPMADEVFSAATLYASYNILGIIAIVSTTAISRTRSTKTAVKGALLGSVFMAILAWLVYKALMTDPGYCQAMDMPILALTAKLGPFENLIYTIVLMVAIYATSSTNFYGFTTKLKDDNKKKAKIVFTGLIAYVFSLIGFKSLIAYFLPIQGLCGVIMVVLLIINFVRVIILNYFTTQEKDKYTFPEEIINVTTGFGSESLLIIGSEKTALMDCSMAYCGEALVRKIKDRLGGRPLDYIFVSHTHYDHIGAIPYLKKEWPNVICVGAQHGKDVLDRPGALKVIKKLGDNAAEKYSHGTVKEVSVEGLSIDKVVHDGDFIDLGDEKIVVLETPGHTKCSLTFVLEPAGIMMAAESVGILNRRGICHPAVLQSFEDSMTSIKKCREYVPKRIIISHYGIIPANYNKKVWDVMENEIRLERHVIQEAWKNGMNEEEIFEMMTEKYWYEARAYEQPFDAFKINMMSTIRLYKVDK
;
A
#
# COMPACT_ATOMS: atom_id res chain seq x y z
N MET A 1 -0.36 -4.21 -25.74
CA MET A 1 -1.44 -3.67 -24.88
C MET A 1 -2.34 -4.74 -24.25
N LYS A 2 -2.24 -6.03 -24.58
CA LYS A 2 -3.00 -7.13 -23.95
C LYS A 2 -2.29 -7.83 -22.77
N GLU A 3 -1.01 -7.66 -22.58
CA GLU A 3 -0.23 -8.36 -21.55
C GLU A 3 -0.20 -7.69 -20.16
N TYR A 4 -0.69 -6.45 -20.02
CA TYR A 4 -0.62 -5.69 -18.77
C TYR A 4 -1.93 -5.61 -17.98
N ASP A 5 -2.98 -6.28 -18.42
CA ASP A 5 -4.34 -6.21 -17.82
C ASP A 5 -4.70 -7.46 -16.97
N GLU A 6 -3.79 -8.42 -16.83
CA GLU A 6 -3.99 -9.63 -16.03
C GLU A 6 -3.59 -9.43 -14.56
N GLY A 7 -4.17 -8.44 -13.93
CA GLY A 7 -4.25 -8.40 -12.47
C GLY A 7 -5.11 -9.58 -11.98
N VAL A 8 -4.83 -10.03 -10.74
CA VAL A 8 -5.59 -11.10 -10.09
C VAL A 8 -7.08 -10.79 -10.12
N SER A 9 -7.92 -11.77 -10.48
CA SER A 9 -9.36 -11.60 -10.56
C SER A 9 -9.99 -11.25 -9.20
N PHE A 10 -11.14 -10.58 -9.20
CA PHE A 10 -11.87 -10.27 -7.96
C PHE A 10 -12.23 -11.53 -7.15
N LEU A 11 -12.45 -12.66 -7.83
CA LEU A 11 -12.72 -13.95 -7.16
C LEU A 11 -11.48 -14.45 -6.41
N THR A 12 -10.29 -14.33 -7.01
CA THR A 12 -9.04 -14.70 -6.33
C THR A 12 -8.77 -13.81 -5.11
N ILE A 13 -9.05 -12.50 -5.20
CA ILE A 13 -8.97 -11.59 -4.05
C ILE A 13 -9.93 -12.04 -2.94
N ALA A 14 -11.17 -12.39 -3.28
CA ALA A 14 -12.16 -12.89 -2.32
C ALA A 14 -11.70 -14.19 -1.64
N LEU A 15 -11.11 -15.13 -2.39
CA LEU A 15 -10.59 -16.38 -1.83
C LEU A 15 -9.39 -16.15 -0.90
N ILE A 16 -8.48 -15.24 -1.25
CA ILE A 16 -7.36 -14.85 -0.39
C ILE A 16 -7.89 -14.23 0.91
N TYR A 17 -8.89 -13.35 0.80
CA TYR A 17 -9.56 -12.72 1.94
C TYR A 17 -10.12 -13.78 2.90
N VAL A 18 -10.94 -14.69 2.39
CA VAL A 18 -11.55 -15.79 3.17
C VAL A 18 -10.46 -16.66 3.81
N GLY A 19 -9.44 -17.02 3.04
CA GLY A 19 -8.36 -17.87 3.51
C GLY A 19 -7.52 -17.25 4.63
N THR A 20 -7.51 -15.94 4.74
CA THR A 20 -6.78 -15.25 5.82
C THR A 20 -7.53 -15.31 7.15
N ILE A 21 -8.87 -15.28 7.10
CA ILE A 21 -9.72 -15.29 8.30
C ILE A 21 -10.04 -16.71 8.74
N VAL A 22 -10.22 -17.64 7.78
CA VAL A 22 -10.51 -19.05 8.08
C VAL A 22 -9.25 -19.73 8.62
N GLY A 23 -9.03 -19.58 9.92
CA GLY A 23 -7.96 -20.24 10.66
C GLY A 23 -8.46 -21.48 11.41
N ALA A 24 -7.58 -22.03 12.25
CA ALA A 24 -7.85 -23.22 13.07
C ALA A 24 -9.07 -23.07 13.99
N GLY A 25 -9.24 -21.90 14.62
CA GLY A 25 -10.35 -21.63 15.51
C GLY A 25 -11.70 -21.58 14.79
N PHE A 26 -11.73 -20.92 13.63
CA PHE A 26 -12.92 -20.88 12.78
C PHE A 26 -13.28 -22.28 12.26
N ALA A 27 -12.31 -22.99 11.68
CA ALA A 27 -12.53 -24.32 11.11
C ALA A 27 -12.90 -25.35 12.18
N SER A 28 -12.39 -25.25 13.42
CA SER A 28 -12.82 -26.11 14.52
C SER A 28 -14.29 -25.88 14.94
N GLY A 29 -14.86 -24.73 14.56
CA GLY A 29 -16.17 -24.25 15.00
C GLY A 29 -16.16 -23.61 16.39
N ARG A 30 -15.05 -23.65 17.14
CA ARG A 30 -15.03 -23.17 18.53
C ARG A 30 -15.18 -21.66 18.65
N GLU A 31 -14.60 -20.89 17.70
CA GLU A 31 -14.79 -19.43 17.67
C GLU A 31 -16.26 -19.07 17.42
N ILE A 32 -16.86 -19.67 16.39
CA ILE A 32 -18.27 -19.41 16.03
C ILE A 32 -19.20 -19.84 17.16
N TRP A 33 -18.89 -20.95 17.85
CA TRP A 33 -19.62 -21.36 19.03
C TRP A 33 -19.54 -20.31 20.14
N GLN A 34 -18.33 -19.88 20.52
CA GLN A 34 -18.12 -19.01 21.67
C GLN A 34 -18.67 -17.61 21.48
N PHE A 35 -18.64 -17.06 20.25
CA PHE A 35 -19.12 -15.71 19.97
C PHE A 35 -20.59 -15.67 19.51
N PHE A 36 -21.15 -16.77 19.04
CA PHE A 36 -22.50 -16.77 18.49
C PHE A 36 -23.35 -17.95 18.98
N GLY A 37 -22.82 -19.18 18.97
CA GLY A 37 -23.57 -20.38 19.34
C GLY A 37 -24.09 -20.38 20.78
N VAL A 38 -23.30 -19.82 21.71
CA VAL A 38 -23.68 -19.71 23.13
C VAL A 38 -24.93 -18.86 23.39
N PHE A 39 -25.34 -18.00 22.45
CA PHE A 39 -26.55 -17.19 22.51
C PHE A 39 -27.78 -17.88 21.93
N GLY A 40 -27.68 -19.16 21.55
CA GLY A 40 -28.79 -19.86 20.91
C GLY A 40 -29.27 -19.14 19.65
N ASP A 41 -30.57 -19.03 19.46
CA ASP A 41 -31.17 -18.39 18.28
C ASP A 41 -30.81 -16.92 18.07
N SER A 42 -30.43 -16.20 19.11
CA SER A 42 -30.02 -14.80 19.01
C SER A 42 -28.67 -14.64 18.34
N GLY A 43 -27.80 -15.65 18.33
CA GLY A 43 -26.49 -15.62 17.71
C GLY A 43 -26.53 -15.30 16.20
N LYS A 44 -27.63 -15.62 15.52
CA LYS A 44 -27.84 -15.27 14.10
C LYS A 44 -27.73 -13.76 13.82
N TYR A 45 -28.21 -12.93 14.71
CA TYR A 45 -28.13 -11.46 14.57
C TYR A 45 -26.69 -10.97 14.71
N GLY A 46 -25.89 -11.62 15.58
CA GLY A 46 -24.47 -11.35 15.72
C GLY A 46 -23.69 -11.62 14.42
N ILE A 47 -23.98 -12.74 13.75
CA ILE A 47 -23.32 -13.10 12.46
C ILE A 47 -23.67 -12.08 11.36
N ILE A 48 -24.94 -11.64 11.29
CA ILE A 48 -25.35 -10.61 10.33
C ILE A 48 -24.59 -9.31 10.61
N LEU A 49 -24.49 -8.90 11.87
CA LEU A 49 -23.75 -7.69 12.27
C LEU A 49 -22.27 -7.80 11.89
N VAL A 50 -21.63 -8.95 12.13
CA VAL A 50 -20.23 -9.18 11.72
C VAL A 50 -20.06 -9.07 10.20
N GLY A 51 -20.98 -9.62 9.43
CA GLY A 51 -20.97 -9.50 7.97
C GLY A 51 -21.00 -8.04 7.51
N VAL A 52 -21.87 -7.22 8.12
CA VAL A 52 -21.96 -5.78 7.85
C VAL A 52 -20.66 -5.05 8.24
N LEU A 53 -20.10 -5.34 9.43
CA LEU A 53 -18.85 -4.74 9.87
C LEU A 53 -17.66 -5.11 8.98
N PHE A 54 -17.57 -6.36 8.52
CA PHE A 54 -16.54 -6.80 7.57
C PHE A 54 -16.64 -6.04 6.24
N ILE A 55 -17.86 -5.84 5.71
CA ILE A 55 -18.10 -5.07 4.50
C ILE A 55 -17.63 -3.62 4.68
N ILE A 56 -18.03 -2.96 5.77
CA ILE A 56 -17.69 -1.55 6.05
C ILE A 56 -16.17 -1.40 6.16
N VAL A 57 -15.51 -2.21 6.98
CA VAL A 57 -14.06 -2.14 7.19
C VAL A 57 -13.28 -2.43 5.91
N SER A 58 -13.71 -3.42 5.14
CA SER A 58 -13.07 -3.78 3.87
C SER A 58 -13.18 -2.66 2.85
N LEU A 59 -14.34 -2.01 2.75
CA LEU A 59 -14.54 -0.84 1.89
C LEU A 59 -13.65 0.33 2.31
N MET A 60 -13.67 0.70 3.60
CA MET A 60 -12.87 1.80 4.12
C MET A 60 -11.38 1.53 3.87
N THR A 61 -10.90 0.33 4.19
CA THR A 61 -9.51 -0.08 3.97
C THR A 61 -9.14 -0.02 2.49
N THR A 62 -9.98 -0.56 1.60
CA THR A 62 -9.73 -0.53 0.15
C THR A 62 -9.60 0.90 -0.35
N LEU A 63 -10.51 1.78 0.04
CA LEU A 63 -10.51 3.17 -0.40
C LEU A 63 -9.30 3.95 0.13
N ILE A 64 -8.96 3.84 1.42
CA ILE A 64 -7.76 4.48 1.99
C ILE A 64 -6.51 3.96 1.29
N THR A 65 -6.36 2.65 1.18
CA THR A 65 -5.19 2.00 0.59
C THR A 65 -4.99 2.41 -0.87
N ARG A 66 -6.06 2.43 -1.65
CA ARG A 66 -6.03 2.87 -3.05
C ARG A 66 -5.75 4.36 -3.18
N PHE A 67 -6.27 5.18 -2.27
CA PHE A 67 -6.03 6.62 -2.24
C PHE A 67 -4.57 6.93 -1.87
N LEU A 68 -4.08 6.36 -0.76
CA LEU A 68 -2.70 6.57 -0.27
C LEU A 68 -1.63 5.76 -1.01
N ARG A 69 -2.03 4.78 -1.86
CA ARG A 69 -1.12 3.87 -2.57
C ARG A 69 -0.11 3.19 -1.64
N THR A 70 -0.58 2.69 -0.51
CA THR A 70 0.29 2.10 0.51
C THR A 70 -0.21 0.72 0.94
N THR A 71 0.73 -0.19 1.19
CA THR A 71 0.48 -1.46 1.88
C THR A 71 0.80 -1.37 3.37
N ASP A 72 1.32 -0.24 3.84
CA ASP A 72 1.65 -0.03 5.25
C ASP A 72 0.37 0.13 6.08
N ILE A 73 0.13 -0.85 6.94
CA ILE A 73 -1.04 -0.92 7.83
C ILE A 73 -1.10 0.30 8.76
N GLY A 74 0.07 0.79 9.22
CA GLY A 74 0.14 1.98 10.07
C GLY A 74 -0.41 3.22 9.38
N ARG A 75 -0.05 3.45 8.12
CA ARG A 75 -0.59 4.56 7.31
C ARG A 75 -2.07 4.40 7.01
N VAL A 76 -2.56 3.17 6.90
CA VAL A 76 -3.98 2.91 6.65
C VAL A 76 -4.81 3.15 7.91
N VAL A 77 -4.31 2.80 9.09
CA VAL A 77 -5.05 2.85 10.34
C VAL A 77 -4.91 4.20 11.04
N PHE A 78 -3.67 4.72 11.19
CA PHE A 78 -3.44 5.93 11.98
C PHE A 78 -3.77 7.22 11.23
N PRO A 79 -4.56 8.13 11.82
CA PRO A 79 -4.89 9.43 11.26
C PRO A 79 -3.73 10.44 11.44
N SER A 80 -2.51 10.05 11.07
CA SER A 80 -1.29 10.85 11.24
C SER A 80 -0.29 10.55 10.13
N ASP A 81 0.53 11.55 9.79
CA ASP A 81 1.64 11.41 8.85
C ASP A 81 2.98 11.08 9.57
N SER A 82 2.93 10.78 10.87
CA SER A 82 4.09 10.46 11.69
C SER A 82 4.51 9.00 11.55
N SER A 83 5.70 8.76 11.02
CA SER A 83 6.29 7.41 10.91
C SER A 83 6.49 6.73 12.27
N LYS A 84 6.66 7.49 13.36
CA LYS A 84 6.77 6.93 14.73
C LYS A 84 5.46 6.25 15.15
N LEU A 85 4.32 6.87 14.85
CA LEU A 85 3.01 6.29 15.15
C LEU A 85 2.71 5.05 14.29
N TRP A 86 3.14 5.05 13.02
CA TRP A 86 2.97 3.87 12.15
C TRP A 86 3.76 2.66 12.67
N ASN A 87 4.95 2.89 13.24
CA ASN A 87 5.75 1.81 13.84
C ASN A 87 5.05 1.15 15.05
N VAL A 88 4.22 1.89 15.81
CA VAL A 88 3.43 1.32 16.91
C VAL A 88 2.49 0.23 16.38
N THR A 89 1.87 0.44 15.22
CA THR A 89 1.03 -0.59 14.57
C THR A 89 1.85 -1.84 14.24
N GLY A 90 3.07 -1.66 13.77
CA GLY A 90 3.97 -2.78 13.46
C GLY A 90 4.28 -3.65 14.68
N TYR A 91 4.55 -3.06 15.85
CA TYR A 91 4.74 -3.80 17.10
C TYR A 91 3.46 -4.47 17.57
N PHE A 92 2.33 -3.77 17.48
CA PHE A 92 1.04 -4.34 17.83
C PHE A 92 0.70 -5.55 16.96
N MET A 93 0.90 -5.44 15.65
CA MET A 93 0.76 -6.57 14.71
C MET A 93 1.67 -7.74 15.06
N ALA A 94 2.92 -7.47 15.45
CA ALA A 94 3.83 -8.54 15.85
C ALA A 94 3.31 -9.30 17.08
N ILE A 95 2.77 -8.60 18.07
CA ILE A 95 2.14 -9.21 19.25
C ILE A 95 0.95 -10.07 18.83
N MET A 96 0.08 -9.58 17.93
CA MET A 96 -1.05 -10.34 17.40
C MET A 96 -0.61 -11.62 16.68
N LEU A 97 0.41 -11.53 15.83
CA LEU A 97 0.97 -12.69 15.12
C LEU A 97 1.57 -13.72 16.07
N PHE A 98 2.20 -13.27 17.16
CA PHE A 98 2.68 -14.15 18.22
C PHE A 98 1.54 -14.87 18.94
N THR A 99 0.46 -14.15 19.27
CA THR A 99 -0.68 -14.76 19.97
C THR A 99 -1.38 -15.81 19.11
N ILE A 100 -1.40 -15.66 17.78
CA ILE A 100 -1.91 -16.70 16.88
C ILE A 100 -1.09 -18.00 17.00
N LEU A 101 0.23 -17.92 17.21
CA LEU A 101 1.05 -19.11 17.49
C LEU A 101 0.58 -19.81 18.79
N VAL A 102 0.27 -19.06 19.83
CA VAL A 102 -0.27 -19.60 21.09
C VAL A 102 -1.59 -20.35 20.84
N PHE A 103 -2.53 -19.72 20.12
CA PHE A 103 -3.83 -20.32 19.79
C PHE A 103 -3.71 -21.59 18.96
N THR A 104 -2.91 -21.54 17.90
CA THR A 104 -2.75 -22.69 16.99
C THR A 104 -2.02 -23.83 17.66
N SER A 105 -1.06 -23.54 18.55
CA SER A 105 -0.39 -24.58 19.35
C SER A 105 -1.38 -25.25 20.31
N SER A 106 -2.23 -24.49 20.98
CA SER A 106 -3.28 -25.02 21.86
C SER A 106 -4.33 -25.79 21.06
N ALA A 107 -4.68 -25.34 19.84
CA ALA A 107 -5.58 -26.06 18.94
C ALA A 107 -5.00 -27.43 18.53
N GLY A 108 -3.69 -27.49 18.24
CA GLY A 108 -3.01 -28.76 17.96
C GLY A 108 -3.06 -29.73 19.15
N GLY A 109 -2.89 -29.22 20.36
CA GLY A 109 -3.07 -29.97 21.59
C GLY A 109 -4.48 -30.50 21.77
N ALA A 110 -5.49 -29.66 21.54
CA ALA A 110 -6.89 -30.03 21.61
C ALA A 110 -7.30 -31.06 20.55
N LEU A 111 -6.82 -30.91 19.32
CA LEU A 111 -7.07 -31.86 18.22
C LEU A 111 -6.52 -33.24 18.54
N MET A 112 -5.24 -33.32 18.95
CA MET A 112 -4.62 -34.61 19.28
C MET A 112 -5.23 -35.26 20.51
N HIS A 113 -5.66 -34.48 21.49
CA HIS A 113 -6.39 -34.98 22.62
C HIS A 113 -7.76 -35.56 22.22
N GLN A 114 -8.55 -34.82 21.46
CA GLN A 114 -9.91 -35.21 21.06
C GLN A 114 -9.94 -36.40 20.09
N GLN A 115 -8.92 -36.55 19.21
CA GLN A 115 -8.88 -37.60 18.20
C GLN A 115 -8.04 -38.83 18.60
N LEU A 116 -6.95 -38.62 19.29
CA LEU A 116 -5.97 -39.68 19.59
C LEU A 116 -5.87 -40.00 21.09
N GLY A 117 -6.59 -39.29 21.96
CA GLY A 117 -6.50 -39.42 23.41
C GLY A 117 -5.16 -38.98 24.00
N LEU A 118 -4.28 -38.35 23.21
CA LEU A 118 -2.97 -37.91 23.67
C LEU A 118 -3.10 -36.70 24.63
N PRO A 119 -2.20 -36.58 25.63
CA PRO A 119 -2.16 -35.40 26.48
C PRO A 119 -1.99 -34.12 25.66
N ARG A 120 -2.79 -33.06 25.96
CA ARG A 120 -2.79 -31.79 25.19
C ARG A 120 -1.40 -31.17 25.04
N PHE A 121 -0.57 -31.26 26.08
CA PHE A 121 0.79 -30.68 26.04
C PHE A 121 1.68 -31.30 24.95
N ILE A 122 1.49 -32.59 24.61
CA ILE A 122 2.23 -33.26 23.53
C ILE A 122 1.86 -32.67 22.18
N GLY A 123 0.57 -32.54 21.90
CA GLY A 123 0.11 -31.96 20.64
C GLY A 123 0.54 -30.51 20.45
N SER A 124 0.46 -29.71 21.53
CA SER A 124 0.95 -28.33 21.53
C SER A 124 2.46 -28.26 21.25
N ALA A 125 3.27 -29.13 21.87
CA ALA A 125 4.72 -29.19 21.64
C ALA A 125 5.04 -29.55 20.18
N ILE A 126 4.35 -30.52 19.58
CA ILE A 126 4.55 -30.94 18.19
C ILE A 126 4.31 -29.75 17.24
N VAL A 127 3.21 -29.01 17.42
CA VAL A 127 2.91 -27.85 16.56
C VAL A 127 4.00 -26.79 16.69
N VAL A 128 4.46 -26.46 17.91
CA VAL A 128 5.50 -25.44 18.12
C VAL A 128 6.82 -25.88 17.49
N ILE A 129 7.24 -27.13 17.69
CA ILE A 129 8.50 -27.64 17.14
C ILE A 129 8.47 -27.59 15.61
N LEU A 130 7.41 -28.13 14.99
CA LEU A 130 7.26 -28.14 13.54
C LEU A 130 7.23 -26.71 12.97
N THR A 131 6.54 -25.79 13.65
CA THR A 131 6.48 -24.38 13.27
C THR A 131 7.87 -23.71 13.34
N CYS A 132 8.62 -23.89 14.42
CA CYS A 132 9.98 -23.35 14.54
C CYS A 132 10.92 -23.90 13.47
N MET A 133 10.88 -25.21 13.21
CA MET A 133 11.66 -25.85 12.14
C MET A 133 11.34 -25.29 10.76
N THR A 134 10.07 -25.02 10.51
CA THR A 134 9.61 -24.47 9.22
C THR A 134 10.08 -23.04 9.02
N VAL A 135 9.98 -22.22 10.07
CA VAL A 135 10.41 -20.81 10.03
C VAL A 135 11.92 -20.69 9.79
N PHE A 136 12.74 -21.61 10.27
CA PHE A 136 14.18 -21.67 9.94
C PHE A 136 14.47 -21.89 8.46
N GLY A 137 13.56 -22.55 7.72
CA GLY A 137 13.70 -22.86 6.30
C GLY A 137 13.28 -21.73 5.33
N GLY A 138 12.72 -20.63 5.84
CA GLY A 138 12.33 -19.44 5.07
C GLY A 138 11.01 -19.56 4.30
N LEU A 139 10.57 -18.43 3.72
CA LEU A 139 9.24 -18.22 3.15
C LEU A 139 8.89 -19.09 1.92
N LYS A 140 9.87 -19.41 1.08
CA LYS A 140 9.62 -20.14 -0.21
C LYS A 140 8.94 -21.49 -0.02
N ARG A 141 9.17 -22.18 1.09
CA ARG A 141 8.52 -23.46 1.41
C ARG A 141 7.06 -23.30 1.86
N ILE A 142 6.76 -22.20 2.54
CA ILE A 142 5.45 -21.97 3.18
C ILE A 142 4.39 -21.56 2.14
N GLY A 143 4.75 -20.68 1.20
CA GLY A 143 3.80 -20.08 0.26
C GLY A 143 3.11 -21.07 -0.69
N HIS A 144 3.83 -22.04 -1.22
CA HIS A 144 3.24 -23.05 -2.13
C HIS A 144 2.24 -24.01 -1.46
N ILE A 145 2.47 -24.29 -0.17
CA ILE A 145 1.59 -25.15 0.61
C ILE A 145 0.26 -24.44 0.90
N PHE A 146 0.34 -23.16 1.24
CA PHE A 146 -0.81 -22.34 1.65
C PHE A 146 -1.85 -22.17 0.54
N ASN A 147 -1.42 -21.78 -0.65
CA ASN A 147 -2.34 -21.50 -1.76
C ASN A 147 -3.19 -22.71 -2.18
N ARG A 148 -2.74 -23.92 -1.87
CA ARG A 148 -3.47 -25.17 -2.21
C ARG A 148 -4.33 -25.70 -1.07
N ILE A 149 -3.94 -25.49 0.18
CA ILE A 149 -4.61 -26.07 1.35
C ILE A 149 -5.88 -25.31 1.72
N ILE A 150 -5.85 -23.98 1.66
CA ILE A 150 -6.99 -23.15 2.07
C ILE A 150 -8.26 -23.45 1.26
N PRO A 151 -8.24 -23.55 -0.08
CA PRO A 151 -9.43 -23.94 -0.83
C PRO A 151 -9.95 -25.34 -0.45
N VAL A 152 -9.06 -26.30 -0.22
CA VAL A 152 -9.44 -27.66 0.21
C VAL A 152 -10.08 -27.62 1.59
N LEU A 153 -9.50 -26.88 2.54
CA LEU A 153 -10.07 -26.70 3.88
C LEU A 153 -11.49 -26.13 3.81
N ILE A 154 -11.70 -25.06 3.02
CA ILE A 154 -13.02 -24.43 2.87
C ILE A 154 -14.02 -25.42 2.29
N ILE A 155 -13.65 -26.15 1.23
CA ILE A 155 -14.53 -27.13 0.59
C ILE A 155 -14.91 -28.24 1.58
N VAL A 156 -13.93 -28.82 2.26
CA VAL A 156 -14.16 -29.91 3.23
C VAL A 156 -15.03 -29.44 4.40
N MET A 157 -14.77 -28.21 4.90
CA MET A 157 -15.56 -27.60 5.97
C MET A 157 -17.02 -27.35 5.53
N VAL A 158 -17.24 -26.81 4.34
CA VAL A 158 -18.58 -26.59 3.78
C VAL A 158 -19.32 -27.91 3.64
N LEU A 159 -18.70 -28.93 3.03
CA LEU A 159 -19.31 -30.24 2.87
C LEU A 159 -19.64 -30.89 4.21
N ALA A 160 -18.73 -30.83 5.18
CA ALA A 160 -18.95 -31.35 6.52
C ALA A 160 -20.12 -30.66 7.22
N CYS A 161 -20.18 -29.32 7.19
CA CYS A 161 -21.29 -28.58 7.77
C CYS A 161 -22.63 -28.89 7.10
N LEU A 162 -22.67 -28.97 5.76
CA LEU A 162 -23.89 -29.39 5.03
C LEU A 162 -24.32 -30.78 5.41
N MET A 163 -23.41 -31.75 5.47
CA MET A 163 -23.72 -33.11 5.89
C MET A 163 -24.27 -33.18 7.32
N VAL A 164 -23.69 -32.40 8.24
CA VAL A 164 -24.17 -32.29 9.64
C VAL A 164 -25.59 -31.71 9.70
N ILE A 165 -25.87 -30.66 8.90
CA ILE A 165 -27.19 -29.96 8.91
C ILE A 165 -28.29 -30.83 8.32
N PHE A 166 -28.01 -31.60 7.22
CA PHE A 166 -29.03 -32.32 6.49
C PHE A 166 -29.17 -33.81 6.88
N LYS A 167 -28.23 -34.35 7.66
CA LYS A 167 -28.27 -35.71 8.17
C LYS A 167 -28.81 -35.70 9.58
N ASP A 168 -29.79 -36.54 9.84
CA ASP A 168 -30.31 -36.74 11.19
C ASP A 168 -29.25 -37.47 12.02
N LEU A 169 -28.59 -36.75 12.93
CA LEU A 169 -27.49 -37.27 13.72
C LEU A 169 -27.95 -37.52 15.16
N PRO A 170 -27.48 -38.59 15.81
CA PRO A 170 -27.82 -38.87 17.20
C PRO A 170 -27.26 -37.76 18.11
N ALA A 171 -27.97 -37.46 19.21
CA ALA A 171 -27.49 -36.53 20.22
C ALA A 171 -26.13 -36.97 20.79
N GLY A 172 -25.29 -36.00 21.15
CA GLY A 172 -23.98 -36.28 21.75
C GLY A 172 -24.10 -36.89 23.14
N THR A 173 -23.14 -37.75 23.46
CA THR A 173 -23.12 -38.47 24.75
C THR A 173 -22.83 -37.59 25.96
N VAL A 174 -22.19 -36.43 25.73
CA VAL A 174 -21.85 -35.46 26.77
C VAL A 174 -22.52 -34.11 26.43
N GLN A 175 -23.33 -33.61 27.35
CA GLN A 175 -24.04 -32.34 27.19
C GLN A 175 -23.58 -31.35 28.25
N GLN A 176 -23.37 -30.11 27.90
CA GLN A 176 -23.04 -29.03 28.80
C GLN A 176 -23.86 -27.78 28.46
N GLU A 177 -24.25 -27.02 29.46
CA GLU A 177 -24.90 -25.72 29.28
C GLU A 177 -23.95 -24.73 28.64
N PRO A 178 -24.45 -23.86 27.73
CA PRO A 178 -23.67 -22.79 27.13
C PRO A 178 -23.07 -21.87 28.18
N VAL A 179 -21.78 -21.54 28.03
CA VAL A 179 -21.06 -20.64 28.92
C VAL A 179 -20.65 -19.39 28.17
N LEU A 180 -21.19 -18.24 28.55
CA LEU A 180 -20.87 -16.93 28.00
C LEU A 180 -19.44 -16.53 28.37
N SER A 181 -18.80 -15.74 27.47
CA SER A 181 -17.56 -15.06 27.81
C SER A 181 -17.88 -13.85 28.70
N PRO A 182 -17.14 -13.60 29.80
CA PRO A 182 -17.41 -12.45 30.68
C PRO A 182 -17.25 -11.08 29.98
N MET A 183 -16.55 -11.02 28.87
CA MET A 183 -16.33 -9.78 28.08
C MET A 183 -17.22 -9.70 26.85
N ALA A 184 -17.98 -10.76 26.56
CA ALA A 184 -18.85 -10.89 25.40
C ALA A 184 -20.12 -11.63 25.84
N ASP A 185 -20.84 -11.04 26.80
CA ASP A 185 -22.04 -11.58 27.44
C ASP A 185 -23.33 -11.23 26.70
N GLU A 186 -23.27 -10.30 25.75
CA GLU A 186 -24.34 -9.93 24.84
C GLU A 186 -23.98 -10.15 23.39
N VAL A 187 -24.96 -10.42 22.53
CA VAL A 187 -24.78 -10.66 21.10
C VAL A 187 -24.09 -9.49 20.40
N PHE A 188 -24.42 -8.26 20.78
CA PHE A 188 -23.83 -7.07 20.17
C PHE A 188 -22.35 -6.92 20.54
N SER A 189 -22.01 -7.07 21.83
CA SER A 189 -20.63 -7.02 22.32
C SER A 189 -19.79 -8.15 21.70
N ALA A 190 -20.31 -9.37 21.68
CA ALA A 190 -19.67 -10.53 21.08
C ALA A 190 -19.38 -10.32 19.58
N ALA A 191 -20.37 -9.85 18.82
CA ALA A 191 -20.21 -9.58 17.38
C ALA A 191 -19.17 -8.47 17.12
N THR A 192 -19.21 -7.40 17.92
CA THR A 192 -18.25 -6.28 17.79
C THR A 192 -16.83 -6.74 18.10
N LEU A 193 -16.63 -7.49 19.19
CA LEU A 193 -15.32 -8.01 19.56
C LEU A 193 -14.81 -9.04 18.56
N TYR A 194 -15.69 -9.92 18.05
CA TYR A 194 -15.35 -10.88 17.01
C TYR A 194 -14.91 -10.19 15.72
N ALA A 195 -15.68 -9.21 15.24
CA ALA A 195 -15.31 -8.44 14.08
C ALA A 195 -13.97 -7.73 14.27
N SER A 196 -13.77 -7.12 15.43
CA SER A 196 -12.62 -6.27 15.72
C SER A 196 -11.31 -7.04 15.83
N TYR A 197 -11.29 -8.25 16.41
CA TYR A 197 -10.04 -9.01 16.44
C TYR A 197 -9.61 -9.49 15.05
N ASN A 198 -10.56 -9.75 14.13
CA ASN A 198 -10.27 -10.12 12.75
C ASN A 198 -9.80 -8.94 11.88
N ILE A 199 -10.07 -7.71 12.32
CA ILE A 199 -9.88 -6.49 11.52
C ILE A 199 -8.45 -6.30 11.05
N LEU A 200 -7.46 -6.60 11.88
CA LEU A 200 -6.06 -6.43 11.50
C LEU A 200 -5.65 -7.37 10.37
N GLY A 201 -6.15 -8.60 10.40
CA GLY A 201 -5.99 -9.55 9.29
C GLY A 201 -6.67 -9.04 8.01
N ILE A 202 -7.88 -8.50 8.15
CA ILE A 202 -8.64 -7.91 7.03
C ILE A 202 -7.88 -6.72 6.44
N ILE A 203 -7.43 -5.77 7.28
CA ILE A 203 -6.69 -4.59 6.82
C ILE A 203 -5.40 -5.02 6.10
N ALA A 204 -4.64 -5.95 6.66
CA ALA A 204 -3.38 -6.42 6.08
C ALA A 204 -3.60 -7.02 4.69
N ILE A 205 -4.58 -7.93 4.56
CA ILE A 205 -4.82 -8.63 3.29
C ILE A 205 -5.47 -7.73 2.25
N VAL A 206 -6.44 -6.90 2.66
CA VAL A 206 -7.11 -5.97 1.74
C VAL A 206 -6.13 -4.91 1.25
N SER A 207 -5.28 -4.36 2.12
CA SER A 207 -4.26 -3.39 1.72
C SER A 207 -3.27 -3.99 0.71
N THR A 208 -2.76 -5.19 1.01
CA THR A 208 -1.82 -5.88 0.13
C THR A 208 -2.47 -6.22 -1.21
N THR A 209 -3.65 -6.85 -1.21
CA THR A 209 -4.32 -7.26 -2.46
C THR A 209 -4.81 -6.08 -3.29
N ALA A 210 -5.27 -5.00 -2.65
CA ALA A 210 -5.71 -3.80 -3.36
C ALA A 210 -4.57 -3.07 -4.09
N ILE A 211 -3.32 -3.23 -3.68
CA ILE A 211 -2.17 -2.58 -4.30
C ILE A 211 -1.38 -3.55 -5.16
N SER A 212 -0.98 -4.70 -4.61
CA SER A 212 -0.03 -5.61 -5.26
C SER A 212 -0.68 -6.63 -6.20
N ARG A 213 -2.00 -6.87 -6.08
CA ARG A 213 -2.68 -7.91 -6.85
C ARG A 213 -3.63 -7.41 -7.92
N THR A 214 -4.01 -6.15 -7.90
CA THR A 214 -4.86 -5.56 -8.95
C THR A 214 -4.59 -4.08 -9.14
N ARG A 215 -4.66 -3.63 -10.39
CA ARG A 215 -4.54 -2.22 -10.77
C ARG A 215 -5.90 -1.50 -10.76
N SER A 216 -7.00 -2.23 -10.85
CA SER A 216 -8.35 -1.69 -10.88
C SER A 216 -8.96 -1.53 -9.49
N THR A 217 -9.37 -0.31 -9.14
CA THR A 217 -10.11 -0.04 -7.89
C THR A 217 -11.43 -0.79 -7.85
N LYS A 218 -12.14 -0.91 -8.99
CA LYS A 218 -13.39 -1.67 -9.08
C LYS A 218 -13.18 -3.16 -8.76
N THR A 219 -12.10 -3.75 -9.26
CA THR A 219 -11.75 -5.16 -8.99
C THR A 219 -11.37 -5.36 -7.52
N ALA A 220 -10.59 -4.46 -6.92
CA ALA A 220 -10.25 -4.51 -5.50
C ALA A 220 -11.50 -4.43 -4.61
N VAL A 221 -12.39 -3.47 -4.87
CA VAL A 221 -13.66 -3.31 -4.14
C VAL A 221 -14.55 -4.53 -4.29
N LYS A 222 -14.75 -5.03 -5.52
CA LYS A 222 -15.56 -6.25 -5.76
C LYS A 222 -14.97 -7.46 -5.03
N GLY A 223 -13.65 -7.63 -5.04
CA GLY A 223 -12.98 -8.73 -4.34
C GLY A 223 -13.14 -8.67 -2.83
N ALA A 224 -12.95 -7.50 -2.24
CA ALA A 224 -13.11 -7.28 -0.81
C ALA A 224 -14.57 -7.48 -0.34
N LEU A 225 -15.53 -6.96 -1.10
CA LEU A 225 -16.97 -7.17 -0.84
C LEU A 225 -17.36 -8.64 -0.92
N LEU A 226 -16.97 -9.32 -1.98
CA LEU A 226 -17.29 -10.73 -2.18
C LEU A 226 -16.65 -11.60 -1.09
N GLY A 227 -15.41 -11.28 -0.69
CA GLY A 227 -14.73 -11.95 0.41
C GLY A 227 -15.47 -11.79 1.74
N SER A 228 -15.92 -10.56 2.05
CA SER A 228 -16.70 -10.29 3.26
C SER A 228 -18.04 -11.04 3.28
N VAL A 229 -18.73 -11.10 2.15
CA VAL A 229 -19.99 -11.84 2.01
C VAL A 229 -19.76 -13.35 2.15
N PHE A 230 -18.70 -13.89 1.53
CA PHE A 230 -18.35 -15.31 1.67
C PHE A 230 -18.05 -15.67 3.14
N MET A 231 -17.34 -14.80 3.86
CA MET A 231 -17.08 -15.03 5.28
C MET A 231 -18.36 -15.06 6.11
N ALA A 232 -19.30 -14.15 5.85
CA ALA A 232 -20.59 -14.15 6.55
C ALA A 232 -21.40 -15.44 6.27
N ILE A 233 -21.40 -15.89 5.00
CA ILE A 233 -22.06 -17.15 4.61
C ILE A 233 -21.41 -18.36 5.30
N LEU A 234 -20.07 -18.42 5.32
CA LEU A 234 -19.34 -19.50 5.99
C LEU A 234 -19.59 -19.51 7.49
N ALA A 235 -19.57 -18.35 8.14
CA ALA A 235 -19.89 -18.22 9.57
C ALA A 235 -21.32 -18.68 9.87
N TRP A 236 -22.27 -18.30 9.02
CA TRP A 236 -23.65 -18.76 9.11
C TRP A 236 -23.78 -20.28 8.95
N LEU A 237 -23.08 -20.87 7.99
CA LEU A 237 -23.12 -22.31 7.75
C LEU A 237 -22.56 -23.08 8.95
N VAL A 238 -21.39 -22.65 9.47
CA VAL A 238 -20.78 -23.24 10.67
C VAL A 238 -21.73 -23.10 11.87
N TYR A 239 -22.29 -21.90 12.10
CA TYR A 239 -23.27 -21.68 13.16
C TYR A 239 -24.47 -22.62 13.06
N LYS A 240 -25.05 -22.80 11.87
CA LYS A 240 -26.17 -23.73 11.67
C LYS A 240 -25.80 -25.18 11.98
N ALA A 241 -24.60 -25.61 11.60
CA ALA A 241 -24.11 -26.95 11.96
C ALA A 241 -23.94 -27.13 13.48
N LEU A 242 -23.42 -26.11 14.15
CA LEU A 242 -23.24 -26.13 15.62
C LEU A 242 -24.58 -26.15 16.38
N MET A 243 -25.60 -25.50 15.83
CA MET A 243 -26.95 -25.45 16.43
C MET A 243 -27.73 -26.78 16.28
N THR A 244 -27.20 -27.80 15.60
CA THR A 244 -27.82 -29.12 15.56
C THR A 244 -27.69 -29.87 16.90
N ASP A 245 -26.63 -29.62 17.68
CA ASP A 245 -26.42 -30.20 19.01
C ASP A 245 -25.63 -29.25 19.92
N PRO A 246 -26.31 -28.21 20.46
CA PRO A 246 -25.65 -27.12 21.21
C PRO A 246 -24.90 -27.61 22.46
N GLY A 247 -25.50 -28.47 23.27
CA GLY A 247 -24.89 -28.97 24.51
C GLY A 247 -23.64 -29.82 24.25
N TYR A 248 -23.66 -30.62 23.19
CA TYR A 248 -22.48 -31.37 22.75
C TYR A 248 -21.38 -30.42 22.24
N CYS A 249 -21.74 -29.44 21.45
CA CYS A 249 -20.77 -28.42 20.95
C CYS A 249 -20.11 -27.64 22.10
N GLN A 250 -20.85 -27.32 23.16
CA GLN A 250 -20.28 -26.69 24.35
C GLN A 250 -19.25 -27.60 25.04
N ALA A 251 -19.53 -28.90 25.12
CA ALA A 251 -18.65 -29.84 25.79
C ALA A 251 -17.31 -30.06 25.06
N MET A 252 -17.29 -29.97 23.72
CA MET A 252 -16.14 -30.33 22.90
C MET A 252 -15.14 -29.17 22.73
N ASP A 253 -13.83 -29.48 22.66
CA ASP A 253 -12.81 -28.48 22.33
C ASP A 253 -12.93 -28.02 20.87
N MET A 254 -13.25 -28.95 19.98
CA MET A 254 -13.41 -28.74 18.53
C MET A 254 -14.79 -29.23 18.07
N PRO A 255 -15.84 -28.39 18.16
CA PRO A 255 -17.20 -28.81 17.94
C PRO A 255 -17.50 -29.39 16.56
N ILE A 256 -17.04 -28.78 15.47
CA ILE A 256 -17.28 -29.29 14.12
C ILE A 256 -16.60 -30.66 13.93
N LEU A 257 -15.37 -30.81 14.45
CA LEU A 257 -14.67 -32.09 14.41
C LEU A 257 -15.44 -33.19 15.18
N ALA A 258 -16.04 -32.82 16.32
CA ALA A 258 -16.87 -33.74 17.09
C ALA A 258 -18.17 -34.12 16.35
N LEU A 259 -18.78 -33.16 15.65
CA LEU A 259 -19.96 -33.41 14.81
C LEU A 259 -19.62 -34.31 13.59
N THR A 260 -18.44 -34.13 12.99
CA THR A 260 -18.00 -35.00 11.88
C THR A 260 -17.75 -36.46 12.33
N ALA A 261 -17.35 -36.66 13.58
CA ALA A 261 -17.23 -38.00 14.13
C ALA A 261 -18.58 -38.78 14.17
N LYS A 262 -19.72 -38.06 14.26
CA LYS A 262 -21.05 -38.66 14.17
C LYS A 262 -21.48 -39.00 12.72
N LEU A 263 -20.85 -38.36 11.71
CA LEU A 263 -21.11 -38.67 10.30
C LEU A 263 -20.56 -40.05 9.90
N GLY A 264 -19.35 -40.35 10.35
CA GLY A 264 -18.65 -41.59 10.09
C GLY A 264 -17.14 -41.50 10.27
N PRO A 265 -16.44 -42.62 10.37
CA PRO A 265 -14.98 -42.65 10.55
C PRO A 265 -14.21 -42.02 9.39
N PHE A 266 -14.70 -42.14 8.15
CA PHE A 266 -14.07 -41.64 6.96
C PHE A 266 -14.15 -40.10 6.89
N GLU A 267 -15.31 -39.51 7.11
CA GLU A 267 -15.57 -38.06 7.15
C GLU A 267 -14.76 -37.43 8.27
N ASN A 268 -14.73 -38.04 9.45
CA ASN A 268 -13.96 -37.60 10.58
C ASN A 268 -12.45 -37.60 10.29
N LEU A 269 -11.94 -38.66 9.65
CA LEU A 269 -10.52 -38.77 9.30
C LEU A 269 -10.11 -37.64 8.31
N ILE A 270 -10.91 -37.43 7.25
CA ILE A 270 -10.64 -36.37 6.27
C ILE A 270 -10.62 -35.01 6.97
N TYR A 271 -11.64 -34.73 7.80
CA TYR A 271 -11.73 -33.45 8.51
C TYR A 271 -10.54 -33.25 9.47
N THR A 272 -10.15 -34.29 10.19
CA THR A 272 -8.98 -34.32 11.09
C THR A 272 -7.69 -33.93 10.37
N ILE A 273 -7.42 -34.59 9.21
CA ILE A 273 -6.22 -34.33 8.42
C ILE A 273 -6.19 -32.88 7.93
N VAL A 274 -7.30 -32.44 7.35
CA VAL A 274 -7.39 -31.08 6.79
C VAL A 274 -7.27 -30.02 7.88
N LEU A 275 -7.89 -30.24 9.04
CA LEU A 275 -7.81 -29.32 10.18
C LEU A 275 -6.39 -29.29 10.77
N MET A 276 -5.72 -30.44 10.89
CA MET A 276 -4.32 -30.51 11.36
C MET A 276 -3.37 -29.74 10.45
N VAL A 277 -3.53 -29.89 9.14
CA VAL A 277 -2.74 -29.16 8.15
C VAL A 277 -3.05 -27.67 8.21
N ALA A 278 -4.32 -27.28 8.41
CA ALA A 278 -4.70 -25.87 8.57
C ALA A 278 -4.08 -25.25 9.84
N ILE A 279 -4.10 -25.96 10.98
CA ILE A 279 -3.45 -25.53 12.23
C ILE A 279 -1.96 -25.26 11.97
N TYR A 280 -1.26 -26.22 11.39
CA TYR A 280 0.15 -26.11 11.09
C TYR A 280 0.47 -24.96 10.12
N ALA A 281 -0.33 -24.83 9.07
CA ALA A 281 -0.17 -23.80 8.07
C ALA A 281 -0.38 -22.38 8.67
N THR A 282 -1.47 -22.18 9.43
CA THR A 282 -1.76 -20.91 10.11
C THR A 282 -0.65 -20.56 11.11
N SER A 283 -0.20 -21.54 11.90
CA SER A 283 0.90 -21.37 12.85
C SER A 283 2.18 -20.89 12.16
N SER A 284 2.61 -21.60 11.12
CA SER A 284 3.87 -21.35 10.41
C SER A 284 3.90 -19.96 9.76
N THR A 285 2.80 -19.55 9.09
CA THR A 285 2.73 -18.25 8.41
C THR A 285 2.74 -17.08 9.39
N ASN A 286 1.92 -17.16 10.43
CA ASN A 286 1.82 -16.06 11.39
C ASN A 286 3.10 -15.92 12.20
N PHE A 287 3.71 -17.04 12.59
CA PHE A 287 4.98 -17.01 13.30
C PHE A 287 6.14 -16.52 12.42
N TYR A 288 6.15 -16.89 11.15
CA TYR A 288 7.10 -16.29 10.20
C TYR A 288 6.91 -14.77 10.13
N GLY A 289 5.68 -14.30 9.96
CA GLY A 289 5.37 -12.86 9.97
C GLY A 289 5.89 -12.14 11.23
N PHE A 290 5.74 -12.76 12.41
CA PHE A 290 6.33 -12.25 13.66
C PHE A 290 7.86 -12.18 13.57
N THR A 291 8.52 -13.24 13.08
CA THR A 291 9.99 -13.30 13.04
C THR A 291 10.64 -12.31 12.07
N THR A 292 9.89 -11.76 11.11
CA THR A 292 10.37 -10.67 10.24
C THR A 292 10.65 -9.38 11.00
N LYS A 293 10.06 -9.21 12.19
CA LYS A 293 10.31 -8.05 13.08
C LYS A 293 11.47 -8.25 14.04
N LEU A 294 12.00 -9.46 14.14
CA LEU A 294 13.19 -9.71 14.94
C LEU A 294 14.44 -9.22 14.21
N LYS A 295 15.38 -8.61 14.96
CA LYS A 295 16.67 -8.23 14.39
C LYS A 295 17.38 -9.44 13.80
N ASP A 296 17.89 -9.26 12.59
CA ASP A 296 18.66 -10.28 11.87
C ASP A 296 20.11 -10.29 12.40
N ASP A 297 20.32 -11.02 13.47
CA ASP A 297 21.61 -11.19 14.14
C ASP A 297 21.89 -12.69 14.41
N ASN A 298 23.12 -13.00 14.82
CA ASN A 298 23.54 -14.36 15.14
C ASN A 298 22.66 -15.05 16.21
N LYS A 299 21.84 -14.28 16.95
CA LYS A 299 20.92 -14.76 17.98
C LYS A 299 19.49 -14.95 17.48
N LYS A 300 19.19 -14.65 16.21
CA LYS A 300 17.83 -14.75 15.65
C LYS A 300 17.22 -16.12 15.86
N LYS A 301 17.98 -17.20 15.56
CA LYS A 301 17.50 -18.58 15.78
C LYS A 301 17.17 -18.85 17.24
N ALA A 302 18.00 -18.40 18.17
CA ALA A 302 17.76 -18.54 19.61
C ALA A 302 16.50 -17.74 20.04
N LYS A 303 16.29 -16.54 19.52
CA LYS A 303 15.08 -15.74 19.76
C LYS A 303 13.82 -16.45 19.26
N ILE A 304 13.87 -17.09 18.09
CA ILE A 304 12.76 -17.85 17.52
C ILE A 304 12.40 -19.02 18.44
N VAL A 305 13.40 -19.81 18.88
CA VAL A 305 13.19 -20.94 19.81
C VAL A 305 12.62 -20.46 21.14
N PHE A 306 13.20 -19.40 21.69
CA PHE A 306 12.75 -18.82 22.97
C PHE A 306 11.30 -18.33 22.89
N THR A 307 10.93 -17.64 21.79
CA THR A 307 9.57 -17.19 21.56
C THR A 307 8.61 -18.36 21.36
N GLY A 308 9.03 -19.40 20.65
CA GLY A 308 8.27 -20.65 20.51
C GLY A 308 8.03 -21.34 21.86
N LEU A 309 9.03 -21.37 22.74
CA LEU A 309 8.89 -21.90 24.09
C LEU A 309 7.87 -21.10 24.94
N ILE A 310 7.92 -19.77 24.86
CA ILE A 310 6.91 -18.91 25.52
C ILE A 310 5.52 -19.24 24.98
N ALA A 311 5.34 -19.33 23.66
CA ALA A 311 4.06 -19.68 23.06
C ALA A 311 3.58 -21.07 23.49
N TYR A 312 4.47 -22.05 23.61
CA TYR A 312 4.14 -23.36 24.15
C TYR A 312 3.60 -23.27 25.57
N VAL A 313 4.28 -22.57 26.47
CA VAL A 313 3.83 -22.41 27.86
C VAL A 313 2.44 -21.77 27.93
N PHE A 314 2.21 -20.69 27.19
CA PHE A 314 0.89 -20.06 27.15
C PHE A 314 -0.18 -20.95 26.49
N SER A 315 0.16 -21.82 25.55
CA SER A 315 -0.79 -22.75 24.92
C SER A 315 -1.38 -23.77 25.90
N LEU A 316 -0.70 -24.03 27.02
CA LEU A 316 -1.15 -24.97 28.07
C LEU A 316 -2.37 -24.46 28.86
N ILE A 317 -2.71 -23.16 28.75
CA ILE A 317 -3.96 -22.59 29.31
C ILE A 317 -5.19 -23.33 28.77
N GLY A 318 -5.10 -23.88 27.57
CA GLY A 318 -6.14 -24.67 26.91
C GLY A 318 -6.96 -23.88 25.90
N PHE A 319 -7.33 -24.56 24.83
CA PHE A 319 -7.94 -23.95 23.64
C PHE A 319 -9.26 -23.23 23.91
N LYS A 320 -10.19 -23.87 24.67
CA LYS A 320 -11.46 -23.23 25.08
C LYS A 320 -11.25 -21.92 25.85
N SER A 321 -10.35 -21.95 26.85
CA SER A 321 -10.07 -20.80 27.71
C SER A 321 -9.44 -19.66 26.93
N LEU A 322 -8.50 -19.98 26.04
CA LEU A 322 -7.88 -18.96 25.18
C LEU A 322 -8.92 -18.27 24.30
N ILE A 323 -9.86 -19.00 23.70
CA ILE A 323 -10.92 -18.41 22.87
C ILE A 323 -11.89 -17.58 23.74
N ALA A 324 -12.30 -18.09 24.90
CA ALA A 324 -13.30 -17.43 25.73
C ALA A 324 -12.81 -16.14 26.38
N TYR A 325 -11.50 -16.03 26.69
CA TYR A 325 -10.95 -14.88 27.43
C TYR A 325 -9.98 -14.04 26.60
N PHE A 326 -9.08 -14.66 25.84
CA PHE A 326 -8.05 -13.93 25.12
C PHE A 326 -8.53 -13.28 23.82
N LEU A 327 -9.38 -13.95 23.04
CA LEU A 327 -9.90 -13.35 21.81
C LEU A 327 -10.74 -12.09 22.07
N PRO A 328 -11.61 -12.04 23.10
CA PRO A 328 -12.28 -10.79 23.46
C PRO A 328 -11.33 -9.65 23.85
N ILE A 329 -10.22 -9.94 24.56
CA ILE A 329 -9.17 -8.94 24.85
C ILE A 329 -8.54 -8.40 23.57
N GLN A 330 -8.22 -9.30 22.62
CA GLN A 330 -7.74 -8.87 21.30
C GLN A 330 -8.79 -8.05 20.54
N GLY A 331 -10.06 -8.42 20.68
CA GLY A 331 -11.18 -7.66 20.13
C GLY A 331 -11.24 -6.23 20.63
N LEU A 332 -11.03 -5.99 21.95
CA LEU A 332 -10.97 -4.63 22.51
C LEU A 332 -9.83 -3.79 21.88
N CYS A 333 -8.66 -4.40 21.72
CA CYS A 333 -7.56 -3.74 21.00
C CYS A 333 -7.95 -3.46 19.53
N GLY A 334 -8.65 -4.37 18.90
CA GLY A 334 -9.19 -4.21 17.55
C GLY A 334 -10.20 -3.07 17.45
N VAL A 335 -11.07 -2.87 18.44
CA VAL A 335 -12.01 -1.74 18.49
C VAL A 335 -11.28 -0.40 18.40
N ILE A 336 -10.17 -0.24 19.13
CA ILE A 336 -9.35 0.97 19.04
C ILE A 336 -8.85 1.18 17.60
N MET A 337 -8.41 0.12 16.93
CA MET A 337 -7.94 0.19 15.54
C MET A 337 -9.06 0.55 14.56
N VAL A 338 -10.29 0.06 14.80
CA VAL A 338 -11.48 0.45 14.01
C VAL A 338 -11.75 1.94 14.15
N VAL A 339 -11.74 2.46 15.38
CA VAL A 339 -11.97 3.89 15.63
C VAL A 339 -10.91 4.73 14.92
N LEU A 340 -9.64 4.35 15.02
CA LEU A 340 -8.56 5.05 14.30
C LEU A 340 -8.72 4.96 12.79
N LEU A 341 -9.13 3.81 12.25
CA LEU A 341 -9.42 3.62 10.83
C LEU A 341 -10.57 4.53 10.36
N ILE A 342 -11.65 4.64 11.14
CA ILE A 342 -12.78 5.54 10.84
C ILE A 342 -12.30 7.00 10.81
N ILE A 343 -11.55 7.43 11.81
CA ILE A 343 -11.00 8.79 11.86
C ILE A 343 -10.10 9.04 10.65
N ASN A 344 -9.24 8.08 10.31
CA ASN A 344 -8.36 8.21 9.15
C ASN A 344 -9.14 8.19 7.82
N PHE A 345 -10.20 7.40 7.72
CA PHE A 345 -11.09 7.40 6.56
C PHE A 345 -11.75 8.77 6.36
N VAL A 346 -12.28 9.36 7.42
CA VAL A 346 -12.82 10.73 7.37
C VAL A 346 -11.75 11.71 6.94
N ARG A 347 -10.56 11.63 7.54
CA ARG A 347 -9.43 12.51 7.19
C ARG A 347 -8.99 12.37 5.73
N VAL A 348 -8.77 11.15 5.27
CA VAL A 348 -8.14 10.87 3.97
C VAL A 348 -9.15 10.92 2.83
N ILE A 349 -10.33 10.39 3.00
CA ILE A 349 -11.32 10.25 1.93
C ILE A 349 -12.33 11.39 1.97
N ILE A 350 -13.00 11.59 3.09
CA ILE A 350 -14.12 12.53 3.18
C ILE A 350 -13.62 13.98 3.13
N LEU A 351 -12.67 14.36 3.98
CA LEU A 351 -12.15 15.72 3.99
C LEU A 351 -11.40 16.06 2.70
N ASN A 352 -10.61 15.12 2.13
CA ASN A 352 -9.97 15.36 0.86
C ASN A 352 -10.98 15.42 -0.30
N TYR A 353 -12.02 14.58 -0.30
CA TYR A 353 -13.06 14.65 -1.31
C TYR A 353 -13.74 16.02 -1.31
N PHE A 354 -14.15 16.53 -0.16
CA PHE A 354 -14.77 17.85 -0.05
C PHE A 354 -13.79 18.99 -0.37
N THR A 355 -12.51 18.85 -0.01
CA THR A 355 -11.49 19.87 -0.29
C THR A 355 -11.00 19.88 -1.74
N THR A 356 -11.07 18.77 -2.47
CA THR A 356 -10.74 18.73 -3.91
C THR A 356 -11.86 19.31 -4.76
N GLN A 357 -13.06 19.50 -4.23
CA GLN A 357 -14.17 20.18 -4.90
C GLN A 357 -14.05 21.71 -4.87
N GLU A 358 -13.18 22.29 -4.01
CA GLU A 358 -12.92 23.73 -4.01
C GLU A 358 -12.03 24.09 -5.21
N LYS A 359 -12.65 24.64 -6.29
CA LYS A 359 -11.97 25.10 -7.52
C LYS A 359 -10.77 26.00 -7.23
N ASP A 360 -10.81 26.76 -6.14
CA ASP A 360 -9.81 27.77 -5.80
C ASP A 360 -8.50 27.22 -5.19
N LYS A 361 -8.50 25.96 -4.74
CA LYS A 361 -7.31 25.34 -4.11
C LYS A 361 -6.14 25.14 -5.06
N TYR A 362 -6.44 24.90 -6.33
CA TYR A 362 -5.45 24.62 -7.37
C TYR A 362 -5.39 25.75 -8.39
N THR A 363 -5.92 26.93 -8.05
CA THR A 363 -5.79 28.14 -8.87
C THR A 363 -4.38 28.69 -8.73
N PHE A 364 -3.73 28.88 -9.86
CA PHE A 364 -2.41 29.52 -9.88
C PHE A 364 -2.53 30.98 -9.44
N PRO A 365 -1.51 31.53 -8.76
CA PRO A 365 -1.41 32.97 -8.48
C PRO A 365 -1.48 33.77 -9.78
N GLU A 366 -1.90 35.03 -9.70
CA GLU A 366 -2.06 35.91 -10.88
C GLU A 366 -0.76 36.12 -11.65
N GLU A 367 0.37 36.03 -10.96
CA GLU A 367 1.71 36.16 -11.52
C GLU A 367 2.11 34.96 -12.41
N ILE A 368 1.42 33.83 -12.29
CA ILE A 368 1.74 32.59 -13.00
C ILE A 368 0.60 32.20 -13.95
N ILE A 369 0.89 32.15 -15.23
CA ILE A 369 -0.04 31.69 -16.26
C ILE A 369 0.34 30.26 -16.66
N ASN A 370 -0.51 29.30 -16.33
CA ASN A 370 -0.31 27.91 -16.79
C ASN A 370 -0.64 27.82 -18.30
N VAL A 371 0.40 27.54 -19.08
CA VAL A 371 0.29 27.38 -20.54
C VAL A 371 0.49 25.93 -20.99
N THR A 372 0.54 24.97 -20.07
CA THR A 372 0.69 23.53 -20.37
C THR A 372 -0.33 23.05 -21.39
N THR A 373 0.10 22.25 -22.39
CA THR A 373 -0.74 21.82 -23.53
C THR A 373 -0.80 20.30 -23.71
N GLY A 374 -0.25 19.53 -22.85
CA GLY A 374 -0.26 18.05 -22.94
C GLY A 374 0.25 17.40 -21.67
N PHE A 375 0.84 16.24 -21.81
CA PHE A 375 1.50 15.53 -20.70
C PHE A 375 2.96 15.96 -20.57
N GLY A 376 3.57 15.70 -19.43
CA GLY A 376 4.93 16.12 -19.07
C GLY A 376 4.91 17.16 -17.94
N SER A 377 5.96 17.98 -17.88
CA SER A 377 6.04 19.05 -16.88
C SER A 377 5.00 20.15 -17.12
N GLU A 378 4.64 20.84 -16.06
CA GLU A 378 3.90 22.10 -16.16
C GLU A 378 4.76 23.15 -16.89
N SER A 379 4.15 23.86 -17.82
CA SER A 379 4.77 25.00 -18.51
C SER A 379 4.16 26.30 -17.99
N LEU A 380 4.96 27.10 -17.28
CA LEU A 380 4.49 28.25 -16.53
C LEU A 380 5.05 29.55 -17.12
N LEU A 381 4.15 30.38 -17.66
CA LEU A 381 4.50 31.66 -18.23
C LEU A 381 4.40 32.77 -17.17
N ILE A 382 5.42 33.60 -17.09
CA ILE A 382 5.54 34.78 -16.23
C ILE A 382 5.70 36.01 -17.13
N ILE A 383 4.84 37.01 -16.94
CA ILE A 383 4.87 38.22 -17.73
C ILE A 383 5.20 39.37 -16.79
N GLY A 384 6.50 39.66 -16.62
CA GLY A 384 6.97 40.80 -15.86
C GLY A 384 6.76 42.09 -16.64
N SER A 385 6.97 43.23 -15.97
CA SER A 385 6.79 44.57 -16.58
C SER A 385 7.76 44.81 -17.75
N GLU A 386 9.00 44.31 -17.68
CA GLU A 386 10.02 44.50 -18.71
C GLU A 386 10.27 43.24 -19.55
N LYS A 387 10.38 42.08 -18.91
CA LYS A 387 10.75 40.80 -19.52
C LYS A 387 9.71 39.72 -19.28
N THR A 388 9.76 38.69 -20.12
CA THR A 388 8.88 37.54 -20.04
C THR A 388 9.70 36.28 -19.87
N ALA A 389 9.17 35.29 -19.12
CA ALA A 389 9.84 34.07 -18.83
C ALA A 389 8.87 32.86 -18.93
N LEU A 390 9.37 31.74 -19.44
CA LEU A 390 8.69 30.46 -19.40
C LEU A 390 9.51 29.52 -18.52
N MET A 391 8.87 28.89 -17.55
CA MET A 391 9.49 27.83 -16.77
C MET A 391 9.07 26.48 -17.31
N ASP A 392 10.02 25.65 -17.68
CA ASP A 392 9.91 24.38 -18.35
C ASP A 392 8.97 24.45 -19.59
N CYS A 393 9.03 23.48 -20.47
CA CYS A 393 8.29 23.53 -21.72
C CYS A 393 7.74 22.19 -22.18
N SER A 394 7.51 21.28 -21.22
CA SER A 394 6.86 20.01 -21.48
C SER A 394 7.54 19.12 -22.53
N MET A 395 6.83 18.16 -23.09
CA MET A 395 7.33 17.23 -24.11
C MET A 395 7.31 17.85 -25.51
N ALA A 396 8.19 17.39 -26.39
CA ALA A 396 8.34 17.91 -27.74
C ALA A 396 7.06 17.86 -28.59
N TYR A 397 6.22 16.82 -28.46
CA TYR A 397 4.98 16.72 -29.21
C TYR A 397 3.97 17.84 -28.90
N CYS A 398 4.13 18.52 -27.75
CA CYS A 398 3.32 19.66 -27.35
C CYS A 398 3.80 20.99 -28.00
N GLY A 399 4.98 21.02 -28.61
CA GLY A 399 5.71 22.24 -28.96
C GLY A 399 4.89 23.25 -29.76
N GLU A 400 4.26 22.84 -30.86
CA GLU A 400 3.44 23.76 -31.66
C GLU A 400 2.21 24.31 -30.93
N ALA A 401 1.55 23.47 -30.12
CA ALA A 401 0.40 23.89 -29.33
C ALA A 401 0.83 24.86 -28.22
N LEU A 402 1.99 24.61 -27.59
CA LEU A 402 2.57 25.47 -26.57
C LEU A 402 2.93 26.84 -27.14
N VAL A 403 3.60 26.88 -28.32
CA VAL A 403 3.89 28.13 -29.03
C VAL A 403 2.64 28.97 -29.26
N ARG A 404 1.57 28.36 -29.82
CA ARG A 404 0.28 29.05 -30.04
C ARG A 404 -0.26 29.65 -28.75
N LYS A 405 -0.31 28.86 -27.69
CA LYS A 405 -0.86 29.28 -26.40
C LYS A 405 -0.06 30.42 -25.75
N ILE A 406 1.28 30.38 -25.85
CA ILE A 406 2.16 31.44 -25.36
C ILE A 406 1.94 32.73 -26.19
N LYS A 407 1.89 32.65 -27.52
CA LYS A 407 1.61 33.82 -28.37
C LYS A 407 0.32 34.53 -28.00
N ASP A 408 -0.75 33.76 -27.79
CA ASP A 408 -2.05 34.29 -27.39
C ASP A 408 -1.97 35.05 -26.04
N ARG A 409 -1.12 34.58 -25.12
CA ARG A 409 -0.97 35.21 -23.80
C ARG A 409 -0.02 36.40 -23.81
N LEU A 410 1.00 36.39 -24.65
CA LEU A 410 1.99 37.47 -24.75
C LEU A 410 1.46 38.72 -25.48
N GLY A 411 0.41 38.60 -26.30
CA GLY A 411 -0.20 39.75 -26.97
C GLY A 411 0.77 40.53 -27.87
N GLY A 412 1.75 39.85 -28.47
CA GLY A 412 2.77 40.45 -29.33
C GLY A 412 4.10 40.76 -28.62
N ARG A 413 4.22 40.63 -27.31
CA ARG A 413 5.52 40.69 -26.61
C ARG A 413 6.39 39.47 -27.00
N PRO A 414 7.74 39.59 -27.00
CA PRO A 414 8.63 38.46 -27.18
C PRO A 414 8.61 37.54 -25.97
N LEU A 415 9.04 36.27 -26.15
CA LEU A 415 9.47 35.42 -25.05
C LEU A 415 10.98 35.67 -24.85
N ASP A 416 11.38 36.22 -23.69
CA ASP A 416 12.77 36.57 -23.44
C ASP A 416 13.59 35.41 -22.86
N TYR A 417 13.00 34.63 -21.93
CA TYR A 417 13.70 33.56 -21.23
C TYR A 417 12.91 32.27 -21.19
N ILE A 418 13.62 31.14 -21.24
CA ILE A 418 13.15 29.80 -20.88
C ILE A 418 14.02 29.30 -19.75
N PHE A 419 13.44 29.10 -18.58
CA PHE A 419 14.11 28.52 -17.42
C PHE A 419 13.94 27.01 -17.44
N VAL A 420 15.05 26.29 -17.40
CA VAL A 420 15.11 24.83 -17.43
C VAL A 420 15.37 24.30 -16.03
N SER A 421 14.37 23.63 -15.43
CA SER A 421 14.53 23.01 -14.13
C SER A 421 15.56 21.88 -14.16
N HIS A 422 15.52 21.04 -15.20
CA HIS A 422 16.52 20.01 -15.51
C HIS A 422 16.33 19.46 -16.93
N THR A 423 17.25 18.60 -17.40
CA THR A 423 17.35 18.21 -18.81
C THR A 423 16.60 16.94 -19.20
N HIS A 424 15.56 16.51 -18.49
CA HIS A 424 14.71 15.43 -18.95
C HIS A 424 13.82 15.87 -20.12
N TYR A 425 13.52 14.92 -21.02
CA TYR A 425 12.83 15.15 -22.28
C TYR A 425 11.44 15.79 -22.13
N ASP A 426 10.81 15.60 -20.99
CA ASP A 426 9.48 16.10 -20.66
C ASP A 426 9.48 17.48 -19.97
N HIS A 427 10.67 18.10 -19.82
CA HIS A 427 10.86 19.46 -19.34
C HIS A 427 11.40 20.41 -20.42
N ILE A 428 12.16 19.88 -21.36
CA ILE A 428 12.88 20.66 -22.36
C ILE A 428 12.43 20.40 -23.79
N GLY A 429 11.49 19.47 -23.98
CA GLY A 429 11.15 18.95 -25.29
C GLY A 429 10.68 19.99 -26.30
N ALA A 430 9.98 21.03 -25.87
CA ALA A 430 9.48 22.06 -26.77
C ALA A 430 10.47 23.21 -27.04
N ILE A 431 11.67 23.25 -26.46
CA ILE A 431 12.68 24.30 -26.71
C ILE A 431 12.93 24.52 -28.21
N PRO A 432 13.12 23.48 -29.07
CA PRO A 432 13.34 23.68 -30.51
C PRO A 432 12.22 24.47 -31.20
N TYR A 433 10.98 24.23 -30.80
CA TYR A 433 9.80 24.91 -31.37
C TYR A 433 9.69 26.37 -30.89
N LEU A 434 10.05 26.61 -29.62
CA LEU A 434 10.07 27.94 -29.02
C LEU A 434 11.18 28.81 -29.62
N LYS A 435 12.39 28.26 -29.80
CA LYS A 435 13.51 28.97 -30.45
C LYS A 435 13.24 29.27 -31.93
N LYS A 436 12.49 28.42 -32.61
CA LYS A 436 12.05 28.69 -33.99
C LYS A 436 11.11 29.88 -34.07
N GLU A 437 10.21 30.05 -33.10
CA GLU A 437 9.27 31.17 -33.04
C GLU A 437 9.90 32.44 -32.49
N TRP A 438 10.74 32.29 -31.44
CA TRP A 438 11.47 33.41 -30.80
C TRP A 438 12.98 33.16 -30.86
N PRO A 439 13.64 33.50 -32.01
CA PRO A 439 15.07 33.18 -32.21
C PRO A 439 16.01 33.81 -31.17
N ASN A 440 15.58 34.87 -30.51
CA ASN A 440 16.39 35.61 -29.50
C ASN A 440 16.07 35.15 -28.07
N VAL A 441 15.24 34.12 -27.87
CA VAL A 441 14.94 33.59 -26.54
C VAL A 441 16.18 32.95 -25.92
N ILE A 442 16.43 33.24 -24.65
CA ILE A 442 17.61 32.74 -23.91
C ILE A 442 17.17 31.57 -23.02
N CYS A 443 17.71 30.38 -23.27
CA CYS A 443 17.52 29.24 -22.40
C CYS A 443 18.50 29.30 -21.22
N VAL A 444 17.94 29.33 -20.00
CA VAL A 444 18.65 29.46 -18.73
C VAL A 444 18.64 28.13 -18.00
N GLY A 445 19.79 27.64 -17.52
CA GLY A 445 19.88 26.37 -16.79
C GLY A 445 21.22 26.19 -16.10
N ALA A 446 21.41 25.04 -15.44
CA ALA A 446 22.63 24.70 -14.73
C ALA A 446 23.77 24.31 -15.70
N GLN A 447 25.03 24.51 -15.28
CA GLN A 447 26.23 24.12 -16.07
C GLN A 447 26.18 22.64 -16.46
N HIS A 448 25.88 21.74 -15.52
CA HIS A 448 25.80 20.31 -15.84
C HIS A 448 24.72 20.00 -16.89
N GLY A 449 23.62 20.74 -16.90
CA GLY A 449 22.58 20.63 -17.93
C GLY A 449 23.10 21.02 -19.31
N LYS A 450 23.87 22.10 -19.41
CA LYS A 450 24.56 22.50 -20.63
C LYS A 450 25.50 21.40 -21.13
N ASP A 451 26.36 20.89 -20.23
CA ASP A 451 27.31 19.80 -20.57
C ASP A 451 26.62 18.53 -21.05
N VAL A 452 25.41 18.24 -20.57
CA VAL A 452 24.59 17.09 -21.02
C VAL A 452 24.06 17.35 -22.44
N LEU A 453 23.51 18.52 -22.70
CA LEU A 453 22.93 18.85 -24.02
C LEU A 453 23.97 19.02 -25.11
N ASP A 454 25.22 19.31 -24.76
CA ASP A 454 26.34 19.35 -25.70
C ASP A 454 26.80 17.94 -26.16
N ARG A 455 26.26 16.85 -25.56
CA ARG A 455 26.60 15.46 -25.89
C ARG A 455 25.64 14.89 -26.93
N PRO A 456 26.09 14.49 -28.12
CA PRO A 456 25.23 13.89 -29.15
C PRO A 456 24.49 12.64 -28.69
N GLY A 457 25.11 11.85 -27.79
CA GLY A 457 24.49 10.67 -27.20
C GLY A 457 23.27 11.00 -26.33
N ALA A 458 23.32 12.08 -25.53
CA ALA A 458 22.21 12.53 -24.73
C ALA A 458 21.04 13.03 -25.59
N LEU A 459 21.33 13.83 -26.62
CA LEU A 459 20.31 14.29 -27.57
C LEU A 459 19.61 13.12 -28.28
N LYS A 460 20.35 12.06 -28.62
CA LYS A 460 19.76 10.84 -29.21
C LYS A 460 18.78 10.15 -28.26
N VAL A 461 19.10 10.07 -26.96
CA VAL A 461 18.20 9.50 -25.95
C VAL A 461 16.97 10.38 -25.77
N ILE A 462 17.15 11.70 -25.64
CA ILE A 462 16.07 12.68 -25.52
C ILE A 462 15.11 12.58 -26.72
N LYS A 463 15.67 12.51 -27.95
CA LYS A 463 14.86 12.32 -29.16
C LYS A 463 14.06 11.03 -29.11
N LYS A 464 14.70 9.91 -28.77
CA LYS A 464 14.02 8.61 -28.69
C LYS A 464 12.86 8.60 -27.69
N LEU A 465 13.06 9.16 -26.50
CA LEU A 465 12.00 9.26 -25.48
C LEU A 465 10.89 10.21 -25.93
N GLY A 466 11.25 11.31 -26.62
CA GLY A 466 10.29 12.24 -27.21
C GLY A 466 9.45 11.59 -28.33
N ASP A 467 10.07 10.80 -29.21
CA ASP A 467 9.36 10.05 -30.26
C ASP A 467 8.39 9.02 -29.65
N ASN A 468 8.81 8.26 -28.64
CA ASN A 468 7.95 7.32 -27.91
C ASN A 468 6.75 8.03 -27.26
N ALA A 469 6.98 9.20 -26.68
CA ALA A 469 5.91 10.00 -26.09
C ALA A 469 4.96 10.56 -27.17
N ALA A 470 5.49 11.01 -28.29
CA ALA A 470 4.69 11.46 -29.44
C ALA A 470 3.81 10.34 -29.99
N GLU A 471 4.34 9.15 -30.20
CA GLU A 471 3.58 7.98 -30.63
C GLU A 471 2.42 7.68 -29.67
N LYS A 472 2.69 7.72 -28.39
CA LYS A 472 1.72 7.36 -27.34
C LYS A 472 0.63 8.42 -27.16
N TYR A 473 0.99 9.71 -27.15
CA TYR A 473 0.10 10.77 -26.68
C TYR A 473 -0.42 11.71 -27.76
N SER A 474 0.24 11.78 -28.94
CA SER A 474 -0.20 12.65 -30.02
C SER A 474 -1.34 12.07 -30.87
N HIS A 475 -1.75 10.81 -30.57
CA HIS A 475 -2.74 10.09 -31.38
C HIS A 475 -2.37 10.06 -32.89
N GLY A 476 -1.08 9.98 -33.20
CA GLY A 476 -0.57 9.90 -34.58
C GLY A 476 -0.45 11.24 -35.31
N THR A 477 -0.69 12.36 -34.63
CA THR A 477 -0.56 13.71 -35.23
C THR A 477 0.90 14.14 -35.35
N VAL A 478 1.79 13.64 -34.47
CA VAL A 478 3.23 13.90 -34.49
C VAL A 478 3.96 12.56 -34.63
N LYS A 479 4.73 12.39 -35.72
CA LYS A 479 5.48 11.16 -36.02
C LYS A 479 6.90 11.19 -35.50
N GLU A 480 7.55 12.33 -35.56
CA GLU A 480 8.92 12.54 -35.09
C GLU A 480 9.03 13.91 -34.42
N VAL A 481 9.90 14.01 -33.43
CA VAL A 481 10.17 15.25 -32.71
C VAL A 481 11.54 15.82 -33.10
N SER A 482 11.69 17.15 -33.03
CA SER A 482 12.96 17.83 -33.24
C SER A 482 13.73 18.01 -31.93
N VAL A 483 15.03 17.87 -31.98
CA VAL A 483 16.00 18.24 -30.93
C VAL A 483 16.98 19.30 -31.44
N GLU A 484 16.76 19.84 -32.62
CA GLU A 484 17.61 20.86 -33.24
C GLU A 484 17.52 22.19 -32.45
N GLY A 485 18.65 22.73 -32.07
CA GLY A 485 18.71 23.96 -31.25
C GLY A 485 18.42 23.75 -29.78
N LEU A 486 18.31 22.50 -29.33
CA LEU A 486 18.16 22.18 -27.90
C LEU A 486 19.46 22.45 -27.15
N SER A 487 19.53 23.59 -26.45
CA SER A 487 20.73 24.04 -25.73
C SER A 487 20.39 24.95 -24.56
N ILE A 488 21.30 25.03 -23.58
CA ILE A 488 21.31 26.05 -22.54
C ILE A 488 22.26 27.17 -22.97
N ASP A 489 21.73 28.38 -23.11
CA ASP A 489 22.45 29.54 -23.62
C ASP A 489 23.11 30.35 -22.48
N LYS A 490 22.45 30.43 -21.32
CA LYS A 490 22.94 31.12 -20.11
C LYS A 490 23.00 30.18 -18.93
N VAL A 491 24.18 30.00 -18.37
CA VAL A 491 24.38 29.21 -17.13
C VAL A 491 24.08 30.10 -15.92
N VAL A 492 23.43 29.51 -14.93
CA VAL A 492 23.13 30.13 -13.63
C VAL A 492 23.52 29.22 -12.48
N HIS A 493 23.79 29.81 -11.32
CA HIS A 493 24.25 29.17 -10.10
C HIS A 493 23.34 29.52 -8.92
N ASP A 494 23.59 28.88 -7.80
CA ASP A 494 22.87 29.11 -6.56
C ASP A 494 22.91 30.57 -6.11
N GLY A 495 21.75 31.16 -5.85
CA GLY A 495 21.62 32.55 -5.46
C GLY A 495 21.61 33.57 -6.61
N ASP A 496 21.89 33.15 -7.86
CA ASP A 496 21.73 34.03 -9.01
C ASP A 496 20.26 34.44 -9.17
N PHE A 497 20.05 35.60 -9.84
CA PHE A 497 18.71 36.02 -10.21
C PHE A 497 18.64 36.63 -11.60
N ILE A 498 17.44 36.61 -12.17
CA ILE A 498 17.11 37.28 -13.43
C ILE A 498 15.96 38.23 -13.18
N ASP A 499 16.18 39.49 -13.51
CA ASP A 499 15.23 40.58 -13.35
C ASP A 499 14.22 40.57 -14.51
N LEU A 500 12.93 40.68 -14.20
CA LEU A 500 11.83 40.77 -15.16
C LEU A 500 11.13 42.15 -15.09
N GLY A 501 11.66 43.08 -14.24
CA GLY A 501 11.16 44.42 -13.98
C GLY A 501 10.48 44.53 -12.61
N ASP A 502 9.24 44.21 -12.49
CA ASP A 502 8.48 44.19 -11.23
C ASP A 502 8.67 42.90 -10.43
N GLU A 503 9.11 41.83 -11.08
CA GLU A 503 9.42 40.52 -10.50
C GLU A 503 10.86 40.12 -10.86
N LYS A 504 11.48 39.29 -10.01
CA LYS A 504 12.74 38.60 -10.31
C LYS A 504 12.66 37.11 -10.04
N ILE A 505 13.35 36.33 -10.82
CA ILE A 505 13.47 34.88 -10.61
C ILE A 505 14.79 34.56 -9.94
N VAL A 506 14.74 34.10 -8.69
CA VAL A 506 15.91 33.67 -7.91
C VAL A 506 16.14 32.17 -8.16
N VAL A 507 17.39 31.78 -8.32
CA VAL A 507 17.82 30.39 -8.62
C VAL A 507 18.32 29.74 -7.34
N LEU A 508 17.84 28.51 -7.10
CA LEU A 508 18.36 27.61 -6.07
C LEU A 508 18.86 26.32 -6.75
N GLU A 509 20.12 25.98 -6.56
CA GLU A 509 20.60 24.65 -6.94
C GLU A 509 20.03 23.60 -5.99
N THR A 510 19.27 22.67 -6.54
CA THR A 510 18.55 21.61 -5.81
C THR A 510 18.79 20.25 -6.46
N PRO A 511 20.05 19.73 -6.44
CA PRO A 511 20.37 18.42 -7.00
C PRO A 511 19.71 17.28 -6.22
N GLY A 512 19.73 16.06 -6.79
CA GLY A 512 19.19 14.83 -6.19
C GLY A 512 18.40 13.99 -7.17
N HIS A 513 17.44 14.57 -7.88
CA HIS A 513 16.82 13.96 -9.05
C HIS A 513 17.80 13.89 -10.23
N THR A 514 18.37 15.04 -10.57
CA THR A 514 19.52 15.15 -11.47
C THR A 514 20.58 16.06 -10.83
N LYS A 515 21.80 16.03 -11.41
CA LYS A 515 22.88 16.95 -10.98
C LYS A 515 22.62 18.40 -11.42
N CYS A 516 21.77 18.60 -12.43
CA CYS A 516 21.43 19.91 -12.97
C CYS A 516 20.11 20.47 -12.48
N SER A 517 19.49 19.85 -11.46
CA SER A 517 18.19 20.28 -10.98
C SER A 517 18.25 21.66 -10.32
N LEU A 518 17.37 22.56 -10.74
CA LEU A 518 17.20 23.92 -10.25
C LEU A 518 15.76 24.14 -9.78
N THR A 519 15.61 24.77 -8.64
CA THR A 519 14.36 25.34 -8.14
C THR A 519 14.39 26.84 -8.37
N PHE A 520 13.28 27.42 -8.78
CA PHE A 520 13.17 28.84 -9.04
C PHE A 520 12.16 29.49 -8.09
N VAL A 521 12.45 30.69 -7.64
CA VAL A 521 11.56 31.46 -6.77
C VAL A 521 11.27 32.82 -7.38
N LEU A 522 9.99 33.09 -7.61
CA LEU A 522 9.52 34.38 -8.08
C LEU A 522 9.37 35.32 -6.89
N GLU A 523 10.10 36.41 -6.87
CA GLU A 523 10.08 37.46 -5.83
C GLU A 523 9.70 38.82 -6.41
N PRO A 524 8.92 39.65 -5.67
CA PRO A 524 8.54 39.52 -4.27
C PRO A 524 7.28 38.63 -4.02
N ALA A 525 6.69 38.03 -5.04
CA ALA A 525 5.50 37.19 -4.90
C ALA A 525 5.67 36.03 -3.92
N GLY A 526 6.89 35.50 -3.77
CA GLY A 526 7.22 34.39 -2.88
C GLY A 526 6.70 33.04 -3.39
N ILE A 527 6.69 32.87 -4.72
CA ILE A 527 6.20 31.66 -5.38
C ILE A 527 7.39 30.78 -5.74
N MET A 528 7.48 29.59 -5.14
CA MET A 528 8.53 28.62 -5.43
C MET A 528 8.04 27.62 -6.48
N MET A 529 8.82 27.46 -7.53
CA MET A 529 8.68 26.43 -8.56
C MET A 529 9.75 25.37 -8.31
N ALA A 530 9.37 24.33 -7.54
CA ALA A 530 10.30 23.35 -6.99
C ALA A 530 10.65 22.26 -8.00
N ALA A 531 11.94 21.88 -8.05
CA ALA A 531 12.45 20.77 -8.85
C ALA A 531 11.99 19.42 -8.30
N GLU A 532 12.08 18.37 -9.12
CA GLU A 532 11.69 17.01 -8.75
C GLU A 532 12.57 16.36 -7.67
N SER A 533 13.72 16.94 -7.38
CA SER A 533 14.60 16.47 -6.29
C SER A 533 13.92 16.49 -4.92
N VAL A 534 12.87 17.29 -4.74
CA VAL A 534 12.08 17.32 -3.50
C VAL A 534 10.93 16.30 -3.49
N GLY A 535 10.70 15.60 -4.60
CA GLY A 535 9.58 14.69 -4.82
C GLY A 535 8.43 15.33 -5.60
N ILE A 536 7.52 14.49 -6.08
CA ILE A 536 6.35 14.89 -6.88
C ILE A 536 5.11 14.58 -6.06
N LEU A 537 4.27 15.57 -5.79
CA LEU A 537 3.02 15.40 -5.05
C LEU A 537 1.83 15.56 -6.00
N ASN A 538 1.05 14.51 -6.18
CA ASN A 538 -0.14 14.62 -7.01
C ASN A 538 -1.30 15.32 -6.28
N ARG A 539 -2.37 15.67 -7.04
CA ARG A 539 -3.57 16.33 -6.49
C ARG A 539 -4.33 15.51 -5.44
N ARG A 540 -3.99 14.23 -5.26
CA ARG A 540 -4.54 13.36 -4.22
C ARG A 540 -3.67 13.32 -2.96
N GLY A 541 -2.62 14.12 -2.89
CA GLY A 541 -1.68 14.14 -1.76
C GLY A 541 -0.74 12.92 -1.70
N ILE A 542 -0.60 12.19 -2.82
CA ILE A 542 0.33 11.06 -2.92
C ILE A 542 1.67 11.59 -3.42
N CYS A 543 2.72 11.37 -2.63
CA CYS A 543 4.08 11.69 -3.02
C CYS A 543 4.71 10.54 -3.81
N HIS A 544 5.34 10.88 -4.92
CA HIS A 544 6.20 10.00 -5.70
C HIS A 544 7.63 10.48 -5.51
N PRO A 545 8.49 9.70 -4.87
CA PRO A 545 9.91 9.97 -4.85
C PRO A 545 10.47 9.99 -6.27
N ALA A 546 11.41 10.87 -6.51
CA ALA A 546 12.06 11.03 -7.81
C ALA A 546 13.59 11.13 -7.64
N VAL A 547 14.16 10.36 -6.73
CA VAL A 547 15.60 10.37 -6.42
C VAL A 547 16.33 9.42 -7.37
N LEU A 548 17.06 9.97 -8.34
CA LEU A 548 17.77 9.17 -9.35
C LEU A 548 19.29 9.26 -9.22
N GLN A 549 19.83 10.29 -8.54
CA GLN A 549 21.26 10.57 -8.48
C GLN A 549 21.84 10.50 -7.06
N SER A 550 21.19 11.14 -6.09
CA SER A 550 21.70 11.24 -4.73
C SER A 550 20.57 11.45 -3.73
N PHE A 551 20.51 10.56 -2.75
CA PHE A 551 19.58 10.68 -1.63
C PHE A 551 19.96 11.87 -0.73
N GLU A 552 21.23 12.00 -0.41
CA GLU A 552 21.76 13.05 0.48
C GLU A 552 21.51 14.45 -0.12
N ASP A 553 21.71 14.59 -1.43
CA ASP A 553 21.43 15.83 -2.14
C ASP A 553 19.93 16.14 -2.16
N SER A 554 19.06 15.13 -2.37
CA SER A 554 17.60 15.32 -2.28
C SER A 554 17.18 15.79 -0.90
N MET A 555 17.72 15.20 0.18
CA MET A 555 17.42 15.62 1.54
C MET A 555 17.89 17.07 1.81
N THR A 556 19.07 17.44 1.30
CA THR A 556 19.62 18.80 1.40
C THR A 556 18.75 19.78 0.60
N SER A 557 18.31 19.41 -0.59
CA SER A 557 17.43 20.20 -1.45
C SER A 557 16.07 20.45 -0.80
N ILE A 558 15.46 19.43 -0.17
CA ILE A 558 14.21 19.59 0.61
C ILE A 558 14.42 20.59 1.75
N LYS A 559 15.53 20.44 2.50
CA LYS A 559 15.86 21.34 3.60
C LYS A 559 16.01 22.79 3.11
N LYS A 560 16.76 23.01 2.03
CA LYS A 560 16.96 24.34 1.41
C LYS A 560 15.62 24.97 0.99
N CYS A 561 14.77 24.23 0.30
CA CYS A 561 13.45 24.72 -0.11
C CYS A 561 12.54 25.04 1.08
N ARG A 562 12.58 24.22 2.13
CA ARG A 562 11.85 24.44 3.38
C ARG A 562 12.30 25.71 4.10
N GLU A 563 13.61 25.95 4.20
CA GLU A 563 14.21 27.09 4.88
C GLU A 563 13.93 28.42 4.15
N TYR A 564 13.66 28.38 2.84
CA TYR A 564 13.25 29.55 2.07
C TYR A 564 11.85 30.09 2.46
N VAL A 565 11.01 29.24 3.06
CA VAL A 565 9.64 29.58 3.54
C VAL A 565 8.76 30.20 2.45
N PRO A 566 8.52 29.51 1.30
CA PRO A 566 7.73 30.07 0.22
C PRO A 566 6.26 30.28 0.63
N LYS A 567 5.63 31.34 0.10
CA LYS A 567 4.18 31.60 0.28
C LYS A 567 3.34 30.62 -0.51
N ARG A 568 3.78 30.25 -1.72
CA ARG A 568 3.12 29.29 -2.60
C ARG A 568 4.17 28.35 -3.19
N ILE A 569 3.80 27.09 -3.38
CA ILE A 569 4.68 26.07 -3.95
C ILE A 569 4.01 25.48 -5.19
N ILE A 570 4.74 25.45 -6.29
CA ILE A 570 4.38 24.77 -7.54
C ILE A 570 5.42 23.67 -7.74
N ILE A 571 4.99 22.49 -8.11
CA ILE A 571 5.87 21.37 -8.45
C ILE A 571 5.79 21.08 -9.95
N SER A 572 6.85 20.50 -10.48
CA SER A 572 7.02 20.30 -11.92
C SER A 572 5.88 19.53 -12.58
N HIS A 573 5.29 18.58 -11.85
CA HIS A 573 4.11 17.83 -12.27
C HIS A 573 2.95 18.09 -11.32
N TYR A 574 1.71 18.13 -11.84
CA TYR A 574 0.46 18.40 -11.11
C TYR A 574 0.25 19.82 -10.59
N GLY A 575 1.19 20.72 -10.79
CA GLY A 575 1.05 22.16 -10.57
C GLY A 575 1.09 22.59 -9.11
N ILE A 576 0.16 23.47 -8.73
CA ILE A 576 0.24 24.17 -7.45
C ILE A 576 -0.19 23.30 -6.26
N ILE A 577 0.57 23.43 -5.16
CA ILE A 577 0.22 22.83 -3.87
C ILE A 577 -0.75 23.77 -3.13
N PRO A 578 -1.83 23.26 -2.52
CA PRO A 578 -2.72 24.07 -1.70
C PRO A 578 -1.99 24.79 -0.58
N ALA A 579 -2.26 26.08 -0.36
CA ALA A 579 -1.53 26.93 0.59
C ALA A 579 -1.54 26.39 2.03
N ASN A 580 -2.63 25.73 2.45
CA ASN A 580 -2.74 25.11 3.78
C ASN A 580 -1.83 23.87 3.93
N TYR A 581 -1.26 23.38 2.83
CA TYR A 581 -0.38 22.22 2.80
C TYR A 581 1.12 22.58 2.77
N ASN A 582 1.46 23.83 2.49
CA ASN A 582 2.84 24.30 2.31
C ASN A 582 3.81 23.88 3.44
N LYS A 583 3.35 23.91 4.71
CA LYS A 583 4.18 23.52 5.86
C LYS A 583 4.36 22.01 6.00
N LYS A 584 3.38 21.23 5.53
CA LYS A 584 3.33 19.77 5.68
C LYS A 584 3.97 19.03 4.50
N VAL A 585 4.02 19.66 3.34
CA VAL A 585 4.49 19.01 2.10
C VAL A 585 5.92 18.51 2.23
N TRP A 586 6.79 19.27 2.88
CA TRP A 586 8.19 18.90 3.08
C TRP A 586 8.35 17.62 3.91
N ASP A 587 7.55 17.48 4.99
CA ASP A 587 7.56 16.27 5.81
C ASP A 587 7.01 15.06 5.04
N VAL A 588 5.99 15.27 4.22
CA VAL A 588 5.41 14.20 3.37
C VAL A 588 6.45 13.73 2.34
N MET A 589 7.11 14.66 1.65
CA MET A 589 8.14 14.34 0.66
C MET A 589 9.34 13.64 1.30
N GLU A 590 9.88 14.20 2.37
CA GLU A 590 11.01 13.61 3.09
C GLU A 590 10.71 12.19 3.60
N ASN A 591 9.54 11.99 4.23
CA ASN A 591 9.16 10.69 4.76
C ASN A 591 8.98 9.63 3.64
N GLU A 592 8.39 10.01 2.51
CA GLU A 592 8.17 9.06 1.40
C GLU A 592 9.49 8.67 0.72
N ILE A 593 10.41 9.63 0.52
CA ILE A 593 11.76 9.35 -0.01
C ILE A 593 12.54 8.43 0.93
N ARG A 594 12.49 8.68 2.26
CA ARG A 594 13.11 7.79 3.25
C ARG A 594 12.49 6.39 3.27
N LEU A 595 11.17 6.31 3.11
CA LEU A 595 10.45 5.03 3.05
C LEU A 595 10.82 4.24 1.80
N GLU A 596 10.88 4.90 0.63
CA GLU A 596 11.31 4.26 -0.62
C GLU A 596 12.71 3.65 -0.48
N ARG A 597 13.67 4.46 -0.01
CA ARG A 597 15.04 3.98 0.26
C ARG A 597 15.06 2.78 1.19
N HIS A 598 14.33 2.84 2.30
CA HIS A 598 14.26 1.76 3.27
C HIS A 598 13.71 0.46 2.65
N VAL A 599 12.60 0.56 1.92
CA VAL A 599 11.96 -0.60 1.28
C VAL A 599 12.89 -1.27 0.27
N ILE A 600 13.57 -0.49 -0.57
CA ILE A 600 14.52 -1.02 -1.56
C ILE A 600 15.74 -1.65 -0.86
N GLN A 601 16.29 -1.01 0.17
CA GLN A 601 17.43 -1.54 0.92
C GLN A 601 17.09 -2.85 1.64
N GLU A 602 15.91 -2.96 2.24
CA GLU A 602 15.45 -4.21 2.86
C GLU A 602 15.24 -5.32 1.81
N ALA A 603 14.73 -5.00 0.63
CA ALA A 603 14.61 -5.96 -0.45
C ALA A 603 15.98 -6.50 -0.91
N TRP A 604 16.99 -5.63 -1.06
CA TRP A 604 18.37 -6.03 -1.35
C TRP A 604 18.97 -6.94 -0.25
N LYS A 605 18.80 -6.57 1.03
CA LYS A 605 19.24 -7.38 2.18
C LYS A 605 18.57 -8.75 2.22
N ASN A 606 17.31 -8.84 1.79
CA ASN A 606 16.55 -10.09 1.70
C ASN A 606 16.93 -10.94 0.47
N GLY A 607 17.92 -10.51 -0.32
CA GLY A 607 18.47 -11.25 -1.45
C GLY A 607 17.63 -11.19 -2.73
N MET A 608 16.69 -10.25 -2.84
CA MET A 608 15.96 -9.99 -4.08
C MET A 608 16.91 -9.43 -5.13
N ASN A 609 16.71 -9.81 -6.40
CA ASN A 609 17.45 -9.23 -7.52
C ASN A 609 16.79 -7.92 -8.03
N GLU A 610 17.46 -7.21 -8.94
CA GLU A 610 16.99 -5.94 -9.49
C GLU A 610 15.57 -6.03 -10.08
N GLU A 611 15.28 -7.10 -10.82
CA GLU A 611 13.99 -7.29 -11.50
C GLU A 611 12.87 -7.58 -10.48
N GLU A 612 13.12 -8.40 -9.47
CA GLU A 612 12.17 -8.67 -8.38
C GLU A 612 11.85 -7.39 -7.59
N ILE A 613 12.87 -6.55 -7.32
CA ILE A 613 12.67 -5.26 -6.65
C ILE A 613 11.90 -4.31 -7.57
N PHE A 614 12.21 -4.28 -8.86
CA PHE A 614 11.48 -3.47 -9.84
C PHE A 614 10.01 -3.86 -9.91
N GLU A 615 9.68 -5.15 -9.94
CA GLU A 615 8.29 -5.63 -9.91
C GLU A 615 7.57 -5.15 -8.65
N MET A 616 8.19 -5.31 -7.47
CA MET A 616 7.64 -4.84 -6.20
C MET A 616 7.39 -3.32 -6.19
N MET A 617 8.34 -2.54 -6.69
CA MET A 617 8.21 -1.07 -6.74
C MET A 617 7.21 -0.63 -7.82
N THR A 618 7.08 -1.39 -8.91
CA THR A 618 6.07 -1.17 -9.93
C THR A 618 4.66 -1.37 -9.36
N GLU A 619 4.45 -2.40 -8.55
CA GLU A 619 3.17 -2.61 -7.86
C GLU A 619 2.82 -1.41 -6.97
N LYS A 620 3.79 -0.78 -6.32
CA LYS A 620 3.58 0.37 -5.44
C LYS A 620 3.34 1.67 -6.20
N TYR A 621 4.15 1.97 -7.21
CA TYR A 621 4.19 3.31 -7.82
C TYR A 621 3.58 3.41 -9.23
N TRP A 622 3.43 2.30 -9.96
CA TRP A 622 2.80 2.30 -11.27
C TRP A 622 1.31 1.94 -11.18
N TYR A 623 0.45 2.91 -11.34
CA TYR A 623 -1.00 2.75 -11.25
C TYR A 623 -1.71 3.37 -12.47
N GLU A 624 -2.99 3.03 -12.63
CA GLU A 624 -3.78 3.34 -13.83
C GLU A 624 -3.67 4.81 -14.29
N ALA A 625 -3.75 5.78 -13.35
CA ALA A 625 -3.63 7.19 -13.69
C ALA A 625 -2.21 7.57 -14.17
N ARG A 626 -1.17 6.90 -13.67
CA ARG A 626 0.21 7.23 -14.03
C ARG A 626 0.57 6.86 -15.46
N ALA A 627 -0.12 5.89 -16.04
CA ALA A 627 0.02 5.52 -17.45
C ALA A 627 -0.38 6.65 -18.43
N TYR A 628 -1.13 7.66 -17.95
CA TYR A 628 -1.44 8.87 -18.70
C TYR A 628 -0.42 9.99 -18.49
N GLU A 629 0.48 9.88 -17.52
CA GLU A 629 1.43 10.92 -17.13
C GLU A 629 2.80 10.72 -17.79
N GLN A 630 3.26 9.48 -17.88
CA GLN A 630 4.52 9.11 -18.52
C GLN A 630 4.44 7.75 -19.20
N PRO A 631 5.28 7.49 -20.25
CA PRO A 631 5.46 6.16 -20.81
C PRO A 631 6.03 5.18 -19.76
N PHE A 632 5.63 3.90 -19.82
CA PHE A 632 6.12 2.88 -18.91
C PHE A 632 7.65 2.71 -18.99
N ASP A 633 8.23 2.83 -20.19
CA ASP A 633 9.67 2.72 -20.39
C ASP A 633 10.44 3.83 -19.65
N ALA A 634 9.90 5.05 -19.61
CA ALA A 634 10.48 6.15 -18.83
C ALA A 634 10.40 5.86 -17.32
N PHE A 635 9.25 5.38 -16.85
CA PHE A 635 9.11 4.92 -15.46
C PHE A 635 10.11 3.81 -15.13
N LYS A 636 10.27 2.81 -16.01
CA LYS A 636 11.21 1.69 -15.81
C LYS A 636 12.65 2.19 -15.69
N ILE A 637 13.08 3.09 -16.59
CA ILE A 637 14.43 3.69 -16.56
C ILE A 637 14.67 4.38 -15.21
N ASN A 638 13.74 5.22 -14.78
CA ASN A 638 13.87 5.98 -13.53
C ASN A 638 13.89 5.05 -12.32
N MET A 639 12.95 4.10 -12.23
CA MET A 639 12.85 3.18 -11.09
C MET A 639 14.09 2.25 -11.00
N MET A 640 14.59 1.76 -12.12
CA MET A 640 15.83 0.95 -12.14
C MET A 640 17.04 1.77 -11.67
N SER A 641 17.12 3.06 -12.01
CA SER A 641 18.15 3.96 -11.49
C SER A 641 18.07 4.11 -9.98
N THR A 642 16.87 4.32 -9.44
CA THR A 642 16.64 4.41 -7.98
C THR A 642 17.00 3.10 -7.26
N ILE A 643 16.63 1.95 -7.82
CA ILE A 643 16.93 0.63 -7.26
C ILE A 643 18.45 0.42 -7.17
N ARG A 644 19.19 0.79 -8.20
CA ARG A 644 20.66 0.69 -8.24
C ARG A 644 21.32 1.69 -7.29
N LEU A 645 20.79 2.91 -7.19
CA LEU A 645 21.27 3.95 -6.28
C LEU A 645 21.22 3.47 -4.81
N TYR A 646 20.17 2.75 -4.44
CA TYR A 646 19.97 2.27 -3.07
C TYR A 646 20.51 0.85 -2.82
N LYS A 647 21.33 0.32 -3.74
CA LYS A 647 21.97 -0.99 -3.57
C LYS A 647 22.84 -1.00 -2.31
N VAL A 648 22.69 -2.02 -1.52
CA VAL A 648 23.52 -2.27 -0.33
C VAL A 648 24.44 -3.43 -0.64
N ASP A 649 25.74 -3.24 -0.51
CA ASP A 649 26.71 -4.34 -0.61
C ASP A 649 26.47 -5.31 0.56
N LYS A 650 26.57 -6.61 0.25
CA LYS A 650 26.34 -7.69 1.24
C LYS A 650 27.43 -7.74 2.29
#